data_769a079a622e0d8568d1fdd0f22d6271
#
_entry.id   769a079a622e0d8568d1fdd0f22d6271
#
_cell.length_a   1.000
_cell.length_b   1.000
_cell.length_c   1.000
_cell.angle_alpha   90.00
_cell.angle_beta   90.00
_cell.angle_gamma   90.00
#
_symmetry.space_group_name_H-M   'P 1'
#
loop_
_entity.id
_entity.type
_entity.pdbx_description
1 polymer ?
#
loop_
_entity_poly.entity_id
_entity_poly.type
_entity_poly.pdbx_seq_one_letter_code
_entity_poly.pdbx_strand_id
1 'polypeptide(L)'
;YEKSNKEYPNNYGLGTGGSKVDADLAVKILDAVKDMAQRQGYDYNGVYANPDMRTWSNKASVKLDWNINDFNKLSVRWSYVNARSMKGGGGIATLNTGDHIYEYMSNTNTIMAELQSRLSPVLSNELRASYVMVRDARTSGTPFPAIQISKVGNNNGSVNIGNEYNSMANGLDQDVFTFEDNLTWYKGNHTITMGTHNEVYSFSNLFIPNLFGSYYFQNPDDFFSYYEGFKAGTPGIGKYINQYYFQQANVDVTGNARWRAKFGSAQVGFYIQDKWDISNSLQLTYGLRMDLPLFFDTPSENAPFNEWAAQNGYGYRTNNKLNSTPMWSPRVGFRWDKDNRHKLIVRGGVGIFTGRVPFVWLSNSFSNTGIQMSSYNVKRNDKITLILDPNKQAENGQLLNASSGNQTINVFDKDFKFAQNLRANLGVDFKALGIDWTAEAIYSKTLNDVYYQNIAYAETGKTFGDITGMYWDNRPMYERVTKGLPFSNIYALKNSNKGYSYSLSLKAEKSFDFGLDLAASYTFTQSKSLCPATSSQASSNWNNTSTYRFSNAPELGYSAYNLPHMIKASAFYRFHIANNKNFTTTIGVIYQGRSGSPYSMLYSGDLNGDNGRGNDLMFIPTDEQIDLMPFKAQGNYTEDLQRQNLKAWLAKTPYLKDHRGEYFKRNADNLPFENHFDFHVAEKMSVKVGKQVHALELSLDILNVGNLLNKDWGRTYGTNYSNELISPLTYDGGKFQFLSTPDYVIKYPQSYYSRWRGQLGLKYTF
;
A
#
# COMPACT_ATOMS: atom_id res chain seq x y z
N TYR A 1 7.83 -25.11 -13.68
CA TYR A 1 8.44 -23.84 -14.09
C TYR A 1 7.37 -22.91 -14.68
N GLU A 2 7.38 -21.66 -14.29
CA GLU A 2 6.52 -20.61 -14.85
C GLU A 2 7.39 -19.41 -15.23
N LYS A 3 7.17 -18.88 -16.45
CA LYS A 3 7.77 -17.61 -16.89
C LYS A 3 6.63 -16.66 -17.23
N SER A 4 6.66 -15.46 -16.67
CA SER A 4 5.71 -14.40 -16.98
C SER A 4 6.46 -13.17 -17.47
N ASN A 5 5.97 -12.55 -18.53
CA ASN A 5 6.44 -11.26 -19.02
C ASN A 5 5.22 -10.41 -19.39
N LYS A 6 5.12 -9.22 -18.78
CA LYS A 6 4.05 -8.26 -19.04
C LYS A 6 4.66 -6.92 -19.39
N GLU A 7 4.19 -6.34 -20.48
CA GLU A 7 4.59 -5.01 -20.95
C GLU A 7 3.39 -4.07 -20.88
N TYR A 8 3.63 -2.87 -20.40
CA TYR A 8 2.64 -1.83 -20.32
C TYR A 8 3.12 -0.65 -21.15
N PRO A 9 2.38 -0.29 -22.24
CA PRO A 9 2.77 0.86 -23.07
C PRO A 9 2.84 2.12 -22.24
N ASN A 10 3.89 2.88 -22.42
CA ASN A 10 4.01 4.21 -21.87
C ASN A 10 3.82 5.24 -23.00
N ASN A 11 2.68 5.93 -23.02
CA ASN A 11 2.31 6.87 -24.08
C ASN A 11 2.73 8.32 -23.79
N TYR A 12 3.54 8.55 -22.75
CA TYR A 12 3.90 9.89 -22.27
C TYR A 12 5.40 10.16 -22.46
N GLY A 13 5.83 10.30 -23.70
CA GLY A 13 7.21 10.64 -24.05
C GLY A 13 7.38 12.09 -24.49
N LEU A 14 8.62 12.46 -24.81
CA LEU A 14 8.97 13.76 -25.36
C LEU A 14 8.22 13.97 -26.68
N GLY A 15 7.48 15.09 -26.80
CA GLY A 15 6.75 15.44 -28.02
C GLY A 15 5.53 14.57 -28.34
N THR A 16 5.10 13.67 -27.43
CA THR A 16 3.88 12.90 -27.64
C THR A 16 2.64 13.74 -27.34
N GLY A 17 1.61 13.65 -28.17
CA GLY A 17 0.38 14.45 -28.03
C GLY A 17 -0.43 14.22 -26.74
N GLY A 18 -0.04 13.26 -25.89
CA GLY A 18 -0.62 13.02 -24.58
C GLY A 18 0.08 13.72 -23.42
N SER A 19 1.28 14.25 -23.63
CA SER A 19 2.05 14.92 -22.58
C SER A 19 1.63 16.38 -22.41
N LYS A 20 1.54 16.82 -21.14
CA LYS A 20 1.33 18.24 -20.77
C LYS A 20 2.65 19.01 -20.65
N VAL A 21 3.79 18.36 -20.77
CA VAL A 21 5.12 18.97 -20.70
C VAL A 21 5.46 19.59 -22.04
N ASP A 22 5.94 20.82 -22.02
CA ASP A 22 6.48 21.51 -23.20
C ASP A 22 7.80 20.83 -23.62
N ALA A 23 7.80 20.23 -24.81
CA ALA A 23 8.92 19.43 -25.30
C ALA A 23 10.18 20.26 -25.58
N ASP A 24 10.03 21.44 -26.19
CA ASP A 24 11.18 22.31 -26.54
C ASP A 24 11.83 22.87 -25.28
N LEU A 25 11.00 23.25 -24.30
CA LEU A 25 11.47 23.73 -23.01
C LEU A 25 12.16 22.61 -22.22
N ALA A 26 11.62 21.39 -22.26
CA ALA A 26 12.23 20.22 -21.61
C ALA A 26 13.61 19.90 -22.19
N VAL A 27 13.77 19.98 -23.53
CA VAL A 27 15.08 19.77 -24.19
C VAL A 27 16.07 20.84 -23.74
N LYS A 28 15.70 22.13 -23.76
CA LYS A 28 16.58 23.23 -23.31
C LYS A 28 17.00 23.04 -21.84
N ILE A 29 16.11 22.58 -20.97
CA ILE A 29 16.42 22.27 -19.57
C ILE A 29 17.47 21.17 -19.49
N LEU A 30 17.29 20.07 -20.23
CA LEU A 30 18.23 18.95 -20.19
C LEU A 30 19.62 19.35 -20.74
N ASP A 31 19.66 20.13 -21.81
CA ASP A 31 20.90 20.62 -22.39
C ASP A 31 21.67 21.56 -21.42
N ALA A 32 20.94 22.41 -20.69
CA ALA A 32 21.54 23.25 -19.64
C ALA A 32 22.11 22.41 -18.48
N VAL A 33 21.41 21.31 -18.07
CA VAL A 33 21.93 20.39 -17.06
C VAL A 33 23.19 19.69 -17.54
N LYS A 34 23.26 19.27 -18.82
CA LYS A 34 24.44 18.64 -19.40
C LYS A 34 25.63 19.63 -19.47
N ASP A 35 25.40 20.88 -19.90
CA ASP A 35 26.44 21.91 -19.91
C ASP A 35 26.97 22.17 -18.49
N MET A 36 26.09 22.32 -17.51
CA MET A 36 26.51 22.49 -16.11
C MET A 36 27.33 21.29 -15.59
N ALA A 37 26.94 20.08 -15.95
CA ALA A 37 27.65 18.87 -15.54
C ALA A 37 29.04 18.83 -16.13
N GLN A 38 29.18 19.10 -17.44
CA GLN A 38 30.46 19.16 -18.13
C GLN A 38 31.40 20.24 -17.52
N ARG A 39 30.87 21.42 -17.21
CA ARG A 39 31.64 22.49 -16.52
C ARG A 39 32.09 22.12 -15.12
N GLN A 40 31.37 21.22 -14.46
CA GLN A 40 31.75 20.65 -13.15
C GLN A 40 32.64 19.40 -13.28
N GLY A 41 33.04 19.02 -14.51
CA GLY A 41 33.89 17.88 -14.77
C GLY A 41 33.17 16.52 -14.64
N TYR A 42 31.83 16.51 -14.74
CA TYR A 42 31.01 15.29 -14.71
C TYR A 42 30.34 15.05 -16.07
N ASP A 43 30.59 13.89 -16.66
CA ASP A 43 29.97 13.51 -17.94
C ASP A 43 28.58 12.92 -17.72
N TYR A 44 27.54 13.70 -18.02
CA TYR A 44 26.15 13.32 -17.91
C TYR A 44 25.50 13.13 -19.29
N ASN A 45 25.15 11.88 -19.60
CA ASN A 45 24.60 11.48 -20.90
C ASN A 45 23.10 11.11 -20.83
N GLY A 46 22.36 11.55 -19.79
CA GLY A 46 20.94 11.29 -19.64
C GLY A 46 20.12 11.80 -20.83
N VAL A 47 19.07 11.05 -21.16
CA VAL A 47 18.08 11.40 -22.20
C VAL A 47 16.68 11.13 -21.66
N TYR A 48 15.70 11.92 -22.09
CA TYR A 48 14.31 11.60 -21.78
C TYR A 48 13.95 10.26 -22.39
N ALA A 49 13.36 9.39 -21.57
CA ALA A 49 13.06 8.02 -21.95
C ALA A 49 11.59 7.69 -21.71
N ASN A 50 11.05 6.91 -22.63
CA ASN A 50 9.68 6.48 -22.59
C ASN A 50 9.58 4.98 -22.96
N PRO A 51 10.28 4.07 -22.25
CA PRO A 51 10.21 2.66 -22.53
C PRO A 51 8.85 2.09 -22.10
N ASP A 52 8.44 1.03 -22.77
CA ASP A 52 7.36 0.19 -22.27
C ASP A 52 7.78 -0.37 -20.90
N MET A 53 6.89 -0.21 -19.92
CA MET A 53 7.15 -0.64 -18.56
C MET A 53 7.00 -2.15 -18.45
N ARG A 54 8.08 -2.84 -18.11
CA ARG A 54 8.13 -4.31 -18.05
C ARG A 54 8.01 -4.83 -16.62
N THR A 55 7.24 -5.91 -16.50
CA THR A 55 7.25 -6.74 -15.30
C THR A 55 7.41 -8.19 -15.73
N TRP A 56 8.42 -8.87 -15.19
CA TRP A 56 8.65 -10.26 -15.51
C TRP A 56 9.00 -11.08 -14.26
N SER A 57 8.72 -12.39 -14.33
CA SER A 57 9.12 -13.32 -13.29
C SER A 57 9.43 -14.70 -13.87
N ASN A 58 10.41 -15.36 -13.25
CA ASN A 58 10.68 -16.77 -13.43
C ASN A 58 10.41 -17.47 -12.10
N LYS A 59 9.67 -18.58 -12.14
CA LYS A 59 9.32 -19.36 -10.95
C LYS A 59 9.66 -20.82 -11.22
N ALA A 60 10.31 -21.45 -10.27
CA ALA A 60 10.61 -22.88 -10.31
C ALA A 60 10.19 -23.50 -8.98
N SER A 61 9.64 -24.71 -9.03
CA SER A 61 9.35 -25.49 -7.84
C SER A 61 9.62 -26.97 -8.11
N VAL A 62 10.30 -27.60 -7.16
CA VAL A 62 10.56 -29.04 -7.15
C VAL A 62 10.04 -29.58 -5.81
N LYS A 63 9.28 -30.65 -5.88
CA LYS A 63 8.78 -31.38 -4.70
C LYS A 63 9.17 -32.84 -4.83
N LEU A 64 9.72 -33.40 -3.76
CA LEU A 64 10.00 -34.82 -3.62
C LEU A 64 9.16 -35.35 -2.47
N ASP A 65 8.43 -36.43 -2.75
CA ASP A 65 7.66 -37.16 -1.76
C ASP A 65 8.29 -38.54 -1.58
N TRP A 66 8.66 -38.88 -0.35
CA TRP A 66 9.25 -40.16 -0.01
C TRP A 66 8.41 -40.87 1.06
N ASN A 67 7.82 -41.99 0.68
CA ASN A 67 7.20 -42.92 1.63
C ASN A 67 8.30 -43.75 2.28
N ILE A 68 8.80 -43.32 3.44
CA ILE A 68 9.90 -43.98 4.18
C ILE A 68 9.47 -45.38 4.57
N ASN A 69 8.23 -45.50 5.04
CA ASN A 69 7.52 -46.76 5.34
C ASN A 69 6.00 -46.47 5.39
N ASP A 70 5.17 -47.49 5.76
CA ASP A 70 3.71 -47.35 5.80
C ASP A 70 3.19 -46.33 6.81
N PHE A 71 4.05 -45.85 7.71
CA PHE A 71 3.68 -44.93 8.79
C PHE A 71 4.30 -43.54 8.64
N ASN A 72 5.33 -43.41 7.82
CA ASN A 72 6.09 -42.18 7.73
C ASN A 72 6.26 -41.72 6.26
N LYS A 73 5.81 -40.52 5.98
CA LYS A 73 5.98 -39.85 4.68
C LYS A 73 6.74 -38.54 4.86
N LEU A 74 7.86 -38.39 4.14
CA LEU A 74 8.64 -37.15 4.07
C LEU A 74 8.35 -36.44 2.73
N SER A 75 8.01 -35.18 2.79
CA SER A 75 7.91 -34.29 1.64
C SER A 75 8.96 -33.18 1.76
N VAL A 76 9.76 -32.97 0.72
CA VAL A 76 10.69 -31.85 0.64
C VAL A 76 10.36 -31.02 -0.58
N ARG A 77 10.21 -29.71 -0.39
CA ARG A 77 9.92 -28.76 -1.48
C ARG A 77 10.96 -27.66 -1.50
N TRP A 78 11.48 -27.39 -2.69
CA TRP A 78 12.19 -26.16 -2.99
C TRP A 78 11.37 -25.31 -3.96
N SER A 79 11.29 -24.01 -3.70
CA SER A 79 10.63 -23.04 -4.56
C SER A 79 11.51 -21.81 -4.74
N TYR A 80 11.59 -21.33 -5.97
CA TYR A 80 12.36 -20.15 -6.35
C TYR A 80 11.49 -19.18 -7.15
N VAL A 81 11.55 -17.91 -6.79
CA VAL A 81 10.93 -16.81 -7.54
C VAL A 81 11.98 -15.74 -7.77
N ASN A 82 12.17 -15.38 -9.04
CA ASN A 82 12.95 -14.20 -9.45
C ASN A 82 12.00 -13.28 -10.21
N ALA A 83 11.71 -12.13 -9.66
CA ALA A 83 10.78 -11.17 -10.23
C ALA A 83 11.41 -9.79 -10.34
N ARG A 84 11.06 -9.06 -11.40
CA ARG A 84 11.48 -7.69 -11.62
C ARG A 84 10.34 -6.85 -12.18
N SER A 85 10.31 -5.57 -11.82
CA SER A 85 9.34 -4.62 -12.32
C SER A 85 9.98 -3.25 -12.53
N MET A 86 9.91 -2.73 -13.74
CA MET A 86 10.31 -1.36 -14.05
C MET A 86 9.34 -0.38 -13.42
N LYS A 87 9.86 0.68 -12.84
CA LYS A 87 9.14 1.76 -12.14
C LYS A 87 9.75 3.11 -12.54
N GLY A 88 9.05 4.20 -12.20
CA GLY A 88 9.57 5.56 -12.44
C GLY A 88 9.38 6.05 -13.89
N GLY A 89 8.51 5.41 -14.68
CA GLY A 89 8.15 5.93 -16.01
C GLY A 89 7.42 7.27 -15.94
N GLY A 90 7.48 8.06 -17.01
CA GLY A 90 6.77 9.31 -17.14
C GLY A 90 5.25 9.16 -17.11
N GLY A 91 4.55 10.28 -16.95
CA GLY A 91 3.09 10.36 -16.95
C GLY A 91 2.59 11.55 -17.76
N ILE A 92 1.28 11.75 -17.81
CA ILE A 92 0.64 12.81 -18.59
C ILE A 92 1.20 14.22 -18.28
N ALA A 93 1.62 14.46 -17.03
CA ALA A 93 2.16 15.75 -16.58
C ALA A 93 3.64 15.65 -16.15
N THR A 94 4.32 14.54 -16.44
CA THR A 94 5.69 14.31 -15.96
C THR A 94 6.53 13.63 -17.03
N LEU A 95 7.65 14.20 -17.37
CA LEU A 95 8.65 13.64 -18.27
C LEU A 95 9.92 13.32 -17.49
N ASN A 96 10.41 12.08 -17.63
CA ASN A 96 11.55 11.58 -16.87
C ASN A 96 12.72 11.21 -17.79
N THR A 97 13.94 11.40 -17.31
CA THR A 97 15.12 10.82 -17.98
C THR A 97 15.22 9.32 -17.70
N GLY A 98 16.00 8.59 -18.51
CA GLY A 98 16.11 7.13 -18.42
C GLY A 98 16.68 6.64 -17.09
N ASP A 99 17.55 7.41 -16.47
CA ASP A 99 18.14 7.13 -15.16
C ASP A 99 17.18 7.37 -13.97
N HIS A 100 16.05 8.04 -14.21
CA HIS A 100 14.95 8.10 -13.25
C HIS A 100 14.18 6.78 -13.16
N ILE A 101 14.24 5.97 -14.20
CA ILE A 101 13.60 4.65 -14.24
C ILE A 101 14.47 3.65 -13.49
N TYR A 102 13.85 2.90 -12.59
CA TYR A 102 14.54 1.87 -11.80
C TYR A 102 13.85 0.52 -11.91
N GLU A 103 14.61 -0.55 -11.70
CA GLU A 103 14.05 -1.89 -11.51
C GLU A 103 13.87 -2.19 -10.03
N TYR A 104 12.66 -2.58 -9.65
CA TYR A 104 12.38 -3.25 -8.39
C TYR A 104 12.59 -4.75 -8.59
N MET A 105 13.55 -5.31 -7.88
CA MET A 105 13.92 -6.72 -7.92
C MET A 105 13.45 -7.41 -6.65
N SER A 106 12.88 -8.62 -6.79
CA SER A 106 12.53 -9.48 -5.67
C SER A 106 12.94 -10.91 -5.98
N ASN A 107 13.85 -11.45 -5.18
CA ASN A 107 14.30 -12.83 -5.26
C ASN A 107 13.89 -13.57 -3.99
N THR A 108 13.08 -14.62 -4.15
CA THR A 108 12.64 -15.45 -3.03
C THR A 108 13.08 -16.89 -3.22
N ASN A 109 13.74 -17.45 -2.22
CA ASN A 109 14.05 -18.87 -2.11
C ASN A 109 13.32 -19.44 -0.89
N THR A 110 12.67 -20.58 -1.07
CA THR A 110 12.00 -21.30 0.01
C THR A 110 12.37 -22.75 -0.03
N ILE A 111 12.83 -23.27 1.10
CA ILE A 111 13.02 -24.71 1.31
C ILE A 111 12.07 -25.11 2.45
N MET A 112 11.32 -26.18 2.27
CA MET A 112 10.38 -26.71 3.26
C MET A 112 10.50 -28.22 3.31
N ALA A 113 10.55 -28.78 4.53
CA ALA A 113 10.45 -30.21 4.79
C ALA A 113 9.22 -30.45 5.69
N GLU A 114 8.46 -31.50 5.38
CA GLU A 114 7.30 -31.94 6.14
C GLU A 114 7.38 -33.45 6.34
N LEU A 115 7.35 -33.88 7.61
CA LEU A 115 7.29 -35.29 8.00
C LEU A 115 5.91 -35.56 8.59
N GLN A 116 5.15 -36.40 7.91
CA GLN A 116 3.87 -36.92 8.42
C GLN A 116 4.11 -38.31 8.98
N SER A 117 3.75 -38.52 10.25
CA SER A 117 3.96 -39.78 11.00
C SER A 117 2.66 -40.26 11.62
N ARG A 118 2.31 -41.51 11.36
CA ARG A 118 1.24 -42.23 12.08
C ARG A 118 1.89 -43.01 13.21
N LEU A 119 1.93 -42.40 14.42
CA LEU A 119 2.62 -42.96 15.57
C LEU A 119 1.89 -44.17 16.16
N SER A 120 0.54 -44.19 16.04
CA SER A 120 -0.32 -45.30 16.40
C SER A 120 -1.66 -45.19 15.65
N PRO A 121 -2.60 -46.17 15.80
CA PRO A 121 -3.94 -46.06 15.21
C PRO A 121 -4.74 -44.84 15.67
N VAL A 122 -4.38 -44.25 16.82
CA VAL A 122 -5.08 -43.12 17.44
C VAL A 122 -4.19 -41.85 17.56
N LEU A 123 -2.97 -41.89 17.06
CA LEU A 123 -2.03 -40.78 17.22
C LEU A 123 -1.27 -40.49 15.93
N SER A 124 -1.37 -39.28 15.42
CA SER A 124 -0.60 -38.79 14.27
C SER A 124 0.21 -37.54 14.62
N ASN A 125 1.33 -37.39 13.96
CA ASN A 125 2.17 -36.21 14.08
C ASN A 125 2.49 -35.63 12.70
N GLU A 126 2.57 -34.30 12.62
CA GLU A 126 3.01 -33.56 11.45
C GLU A 126 4.06 -32.53 11.88
N LEU A 127 5.28 -32.78 11.46
CA LEU A 127 6.44 -31.91 11.72
C LEU A 127 6.79 -31.16 10.45
N ARG A 128 6.88 -29.82 10.52
CA ARG A 128 7.30 -28.95 9.41
C ARG A 128 8.46 -28.07 9.82
N ALA A 129 9.41 -27.92 8.91
CA ALA A 129 10.45 -26.91 8.98
C ALA A 129 10.57 -26.20 7.64
N SER A 130 10.69 -24.88 7.65
CA SER A 130 10.92 -24.10 6.43
C SER A 130 11.89 -22.96 6.65
N TYR A 131 12.61 -22.61 5.57
CA TYR A 131 13.48 -21.46 5.52
C TYR A 131 13.17 -20.66 4.26
N VAL A 132 12.85 -19.37 4.47
CA VAL A 132 12.49 -18.41 3.41
C VAL A 132 13.51 -17.30 3.40
N MET A 133 14.16 -17.10 2.25
CA MET A 133 15.07 -15.98 1.98
C MET A 133 14.40 -15.04 0.98
N VAL A 134 14.20 -13.78 1.35
CA VAL A 134 13.73 -12.72 0.46
C VAL A 134 14.82 -11.67 0.30
N ARG A 135 15.12 -11.30 -0.93
CA ARG A 135 16.11 -10.28 -1.28
C ARG A 135 15.47 -9.28 -2.23
N ASP A 136 15.03 -8.15 -1.66
CA ASP A 136 14.42 -7.05 -2.39
C ASP A 136 15.43 -5.92 -2.57
N ALA A 137 15.50 -5.38 -3.78
CA ALA A 137 16.38 -4.25 -4.07
C ALA A 137 15.80 -3.37 -5.18
N ARG A 138 16.22 -2.11 -5.20
CA ARG A 138 16.01 -1.22 -6.32
C ARG A 138 17.34 -0.89 -6.98
N THR A 139 17.35 -0.95 -8.30
CA THR A 139 18.53 -0.55 -9.11
C THR A 139 18.12 0.61 -9.98
N SER A 140 18.79 1.73 -9.82
CA SER A 140 18.71 2.86 -10.74
C SER A 140 19.87 2.80 -11.75
N GLY A 141 19.80 3.61 -12.80
CA GLY A 141 20.90 3.79 -13.76
C GLY A 141 22.17 4.39 -13.17
N THR A 142 22.98 5.05 -13.99
CA THR A 142 24.19 5.76 -13.55
C THR A 142 23.86 6.75 -12.43
N PRO A 143 24.62 6.76 -11.32
CA PRO A 143 24.38 7.68 -10.22
C PRO A 143 24.39 9.14 -10.69
N PHE A 144 23.33 9.89 -10.40
CA PHE A 144 23.22 11.31 -10.69
C PHE A 144 22.21 11.95 -9.73
N PRO A 145 22.36 13.23 -9.33
CA PRO A 145 21.38 13.92 -8.50
C PRO A 145 19.99 13.94 -9.11
N ALA A 146 18.97 13.93 -8.29
CA ALA A 146 17.60 14.15 -8.73
C ALA A 146 17.37 15.66 -8.94
N ILE A 147 16.96 16.07 -10.13
CA ILE A 147 16.62 17.47 -10.44
C ILE A 147 15.18 17.49 -10.93
N GLN A 148 14.32 18.17 -10.19
CA GLN A 148 12.92 18.36 -10.57
C GLN A 148 12.64 19.83 -10.87
N ILE A 149 12.08 20.09 -12.06
CA ILE A 149 11.59 21.41 -12.44
C ILE A 149 10.09 21.31 -12.68
N SER A 150 9.31 22.12 -11.97
CA SER A 150 7.85 22.18 -12.10
C SER A 150 7.42 23.25 -13.10
N LYS A 151 6.14 23.23 -13.49
CA LYS A 151 5.50 24.21 -14.40
C LYS A 151 6.18 24.32 -15.78
N VAL A 152 6.68 23.20 -16.29
CA VAL A 152 7.27 23.11 -17.63
C VAL A 152 6.15 23.03 -18.67
N GLY A 153 5.75 24.20 -19.20
CA GLY A 153 4.63 24.37 -20.12
C GLY A 153 3.35 24.90 -19.48
N ASN A 154 2.40 25.27 -20.31
CA ASN A 154 1.16 25.95 -19.91
C ASN A 154 0.22 25.11 -19.04
N ASN A 155 0.42 23.80 -18.97
CA ASN A 155 -0.45 22.84 -18.28
C ASN A 155 0.18 22.28 -17.00
N ASN A 156 1.10 23.01 -16.36
CA ASN A 156 1.80 22.59 -15.14
C ASN A 156 2.52 21.22 -15.26
N GLY A 157 3.14 20.95 -16.41
CA GLY A 157 4.01 19.80 -16.58
C GLY A 157 5.25 19.89 -15.67
N SER A 158 5.91 18.79 -15.44
CA SER A 158 7.20 18.74 -14.73
C SER A 158 8.19 17.84 -15.45
N VAL A 159 9.47 18.11 -15.27
CA VAL A 159 10.55 17.23 -15.70
C VAL A 159 11.34 16.74 -14.50
N ASN A 160 11.72 15.46 -14.52
CA ASN A 160 12.61 14.84 -13.56
C ASN A 160 13.85 14.34 -14.31
N ILE A 161 15.00 14.82 -13.90
CA ILE A 161 16.31 14.49 -14.45
C ILE A 161 17.12 13.79 -13.36
N GLY A 162 17.85 12.73 -13.69
CA GLY A 162 18.62 11.95 -12.73
C GLY A 162 17.81 10.90 -11.98
N ASN A 163 18.43 10.29 -10.96
CA ASN A 163 17.85 9.14 -10.27
C ASN A 163 16.59 9.46 -9.48
N GLU A 164 15.68 8.48 -9.37
CA GLU A 164 14.54 8.56 -8.47
C GLU A 164 15.04 8.59 -7.01
N TYR A 165 14.65 9.59 -6.27
CA TYR A 165 15.26 9.96 -4.98
C TYR A 165 15.12 8.89 -3.87
N ASN A 166 14.07 8.05 -3.86
CA ASN A 166 13.91 6.95 -2.92
C ASN A 166 14.63 5.66 -3.35
N SER A 167 15.14 5.61 -4.58
CA SER A 167 15.73 4.39 -5.16
C SER A 167 17.26 4.43 -5.23
N MET A 168 17.89 5.54 -4.81
CA MET A 168 19.34 5.72 -4.81
C MET A 168 20.07 4.71 -3.92
N ALA A 169 19.47 4.36 -2.77
CA ALA A 169 19.92 3.27 -1.90
C ALA A 169 18.69 2.65 -1.22
N ASN A 170 18.18 1.55 -1.77
CA ASN A 170 16.98 0.90 -1.26
C ASN A 170 17.06 -0.61 -1.44
N GLY A 171 16.89 -1.35 -0.34
CA GLY A 171 16.87 -2.81 -0.36
C GLY A 171 16.49 -3.38 1.00
N LEU A 172 15.83 -4.54 0.99
CA LEU A 172 15.40 -5.24 2.20
C LEU A 172 15.70 -6.73 2.06
N ASP A 173 16.58 -7.22 2.91
CA ASP A 173 16.87 -8.64 3.06
C ASP A 173 16.07 -9.18 4.25
N GLN A 174 15.38 -10.30 4.04
CA GLN A 174 14.59 -10.96 5.07
C GLN A 174 14.88 -12.45 5.04
N ASP A 175 15.17 -13.00 6.22
CA ASP A 175 15.34 -14.43 6.44
C ASP A 175 14.30 -14.86 7.49
N VAL A 176 13.53 -15.91 7.18
CA VAL A 176 12.50 -16.44 8.07
C VAL A 176 12.70 -17.94 8.19
N PHE A 177 13.01 -18.40 9.39
CA PHE A 177 12.98 -19.81 9.74
C PHE A 177 11.68 -20.11 10.47
N THR A 178 10.93 -21.13 10.00
CA THR A 178 9.69 -21.58 10.63
C THR A 178 9.85 -23.03 11.08
N PHE A 179 9.41 -23.31 12.29
CA PHE A 179 9.31 -24.65 12.85
C PHE A 179 7.90 -24.85 13.41
N GLU A 180 7.23 -25.91 12.98
CA GLU A 180 5.87 -26.26 13.39
C GLU A 180 5.78 -27.75 13.69
N ASP A 181 5.13 -28.10 14.81
CA ASP A 181 4.84 -29.47 15.18
C ASP A 181 3.40 -29.61 15.65
N ASN A 182 2.67 -30.56 15.06
CA ASN A 182 1.27 -30.86 15.32
C ASN A 182 1.10 -32.30 15.73
N LEU A 183 0.70 -32.55 16.98
CA LEU A 183 0.31 -33.85 17.48
C LEU A 183 -1.20 -33.92 17.54
N THR A 184 -1.81 -34.89 16.82
CA THR A 184 -3.25 -35.11 16.81
C THR A 184 -3.59 -36.44 17.45
N TRP A 185 -4.46 -36.39 18.46
CA TRP A 185 -4.95 -37.53 19.20
C TRP A 185 -6.43 -37.76 18.93
N TYR A 186 -6.78 -38.96 18.42
CA TYR A 186 -8.14 -39.40 18.15
C TYR A 186 -8.65 -40.24 19.31
N LYS A 187 -9.62 -39.72 20.11
CA LYS A 187 -10.13 -40.38 21.29
C LYS A 187 -11.66 -40.38 21.26
N GLY A 188 -12.25 -41.49 20.80
CA GLY A 188 -13.70 -41.58 20.65
C GLY A 188 -14.23 -40.49 19.71
N ASN A 189 -15.11 -39.63 20.22
CA ASN A 189 -15.70 -38.52 19.46
C ASN A 189 -14.84 -37.24 19.50
N HIS A 190 -13.63 -37.27 20.04
CA HIS A 190 -12.72 -36.12 20.15
C HIS A 190 -11.55 -36.27 19.20
N THR A 191 -11.21 -35.16 18.53
CA THR A 191 -9.97 -35.00 17.78
C THR A 191 -9.21 -33.85 18.41
N ILE A 192 -8.23 -34.18 19.26
CA ILE A 192 -7.45 -33.21 20.02
C ILE A 192 -6.15 -32.96 19.27
N THR A 193 -5.92 -31.72 18.85
CA THR A 193 -4.68 -31.29 18.25
C THR A 193 -3.96 -30.33 19.20
N MET A 194 -2.70 -30.63 19.51
CA MET A 194 -1.80 -29.77 20.26
C MET A 194 -0.54 -29.57 19.47
N GLY A 195 0.03 -28.36 19.56
CA GLY A 195 1.21 -28.08 18.76
C GLY A 195 1.91 -26.79 19.12
N THR A 196 2.97 -26.55 18.37
CA THR A 196 3.76 -25.32 18.42
C THR A 196 3.99 -24.78 17.01
N HIS A 197 4.02 -23.46 16.87
CA HIS A 197 4.38 -22.77 15.64
C HIS A 197 5.34 -21.64 15.98
N ASN A 198 6.58 -21.75 15.51
CA ASN A 198 7.65 -20.86 15.89
C ASN A 198 8.27 -20.27 14.62
N GLU A 199 8.48 -18.96 14.63
CA GLU A 199 9.11 -18.24 13.55
C GLU A 199 10.26 -17.39 14.10
N VAL A 200 11.41 -17.47 13.45
CA VAL A 200 12.60 -16.65 13.74
C VAL A 200 12.91 -15.80 12.53
N TYR A 201 13.09 -14.51 12.75
CA TYR A 201 13.25 -13.51 11.71
C TYR A 201 14.59 -12.80 11.82
N SER A 202 15.23 -12.55 10.68
CA SER A 202 16.37 -11.66 10.56
C SER A 202 16.11 -10.65 9.43
N PHE A 203 16.30 -9.37 9.71
CA PHE A 203 16.07 -8.28 8.78
C PHE A 203 17.33 -7.44 8.58
N SER A 204 17.54 -6.99 7.33
CA SER A 204 18.60 -6.06 6.98
C SER A 204 18.06 -5.05 5.96
N ASN A 205 17.80 -3.82 6.41
CA ASN A 205 17.14 -2.78 5.64
C ASN A 205 18.11 -1.66 5.25
N LEU A 206 18.30 -1.46 3.94
CA LEU A 206 19.01 -0.33 3.36
C LEU A 206 17.98 0.69 2.86
N PHE A 207 17.92 1.87 3.45
CA PHE A 207 17.11 2.95 2.94
C PHE A 207 17.75 4.31 3.23
N ILE A 208 18.38 4.88 2.21
CA ILE A 208 19.00 6.21 2.26
C ILE A 208 18.45 7.02 1.07
N PRO A 209 17.30 7.69 1.23
CA PRO A 209 16.73 8.53 0.19
C PRO A 209 17.61 9.76 -0.05
N ASN A 210 17.55 10.32 -1.25
CA ASN A 210 18.31 11.49 -1.65
C ASN A 210 19.85 11.35 -1.47
N LEU A 211 20.39 10.13 -1.54
CA LEU A 211 21.81 9.86 -1.33
C LEU A 211 22.70 10.62 -2.31
N PHE A 212 22.23 10.88 -3.55
CA PHE A 212 22.95 11.63 -4.59
C PHE A 212 22.53 13.10 -4.66
N GLY A 213 21.77 13.60 -3.65
CA GLY A 213 21.18 14.93 -3.64
C GLY A 213 19.90 15.02 -4.47
N SER A 214 19.01 15.92 -4.06
CA SER A 214 17.77 16.22 -4.80
C SER A 214 17.51 17.72 -4.79
N TYR A 215 17.33 18.29 -5.97
CA TYR A 215 17.16 19.71 -6.19
C TYR A 215 15.81 20.00 -6.85
N TYR A 216 15.06 20.94 -6.30
CA TYR A 216 13.73 21.30 -6.77
C TYR A 216 13.71 22.77 -7.20
N PHE A 217 13.28 23.01 -8.44
CA PHE A 217 13.01 24.35 -8.97
C PHE A 217 11.50 24.51 -9.13
N GLN A 218 10.98 25.67 -8.71
CA GLN A 218 9.54 25.91 -8.73
C GLN A 218 8.99 26.11 -10.14
N ASN A 219 9.83 26.59 -11.05
CA ASN A 219 9.48 26.85 -12.45
C ASN A 219 10.77 26.93 -13.31
N PRO A 220 10.64 26.94 -14.65
CA PRO A 220 11.78 27.08 -15.57
C PRO A 220 12.53 28.40 -15.43
N ASP A 221 11.86 29.50 -15.07
CA ASP A 221 12.51 30.83 -14.95
C ASP A 221 13.51 30.82 -13.80
N ASP A 222 13.16 30.22 -12.64
CA ASP A 222 14.10 30.02 -11.54
C ASP A 222 15.28 29.15 -11.98
N PHE A 223 15.03 28.08 -12.73
CA PHE A 223 16.10 27.20 -13.23
C PHE A 223 17.04 27.90 -14.19
N PHE A 224 16.53 28.64 -15.18
CA PHE A 224 17.37 29.35 -16.12
C PHE A 224 18.08 30.54 -15.48
N SER A 225 17.45 31.22 -14.51
CA SER A 225 18.14 32.27 -13.73
C SER A 225 19.33 31.70 -12.96
N TYR A 226 19.17 30.48 -12.39
CA TYR A 226 20.30 29.76 -11.80
C TYR A 226 21.37 29.43 -12.83
N TYR A 227 20.99 28.88 -13.98
CA TYR A 227 21.92 28.46 -15.04
C TYR A 227 22.74 29.64 -15.60
N GLU A 228 22.10 30.75 -15.90
CA GLU A 228 22.80 31.96 -16.39
C GLU A 228 23.74 32.52 -15.32
N GLY A 229 23.28 32.59 -14.07
CA GLY A 229 24.14 33.00 -12.95
C GLY A 229 25.32 32.06 -12.73
N PHE A 230 25.13 30.76 -12.91
CA PHE A 230 26.21 29.75 -12.83
C PHE A 230 27.26 29.97 -13.91
N LYS A 231 26.87 30.21 -15.17
CA LYS A 231 27.80 30.52 -16.26
C LYS A 231 28.60 31.83 -16.02
N ALA A 232 27.93 32.81 -15.43
CA ALA A 232 28.53 34.10 -15.13
C ALA A 232 29.37 34.15 -13.84
N GLY A 233 29.38 33.05 -13.06
CA GLY A 233 30.03 33.01 -11.75
C GLY A 233 29.37 33.92 -10.70
N THR A 234 28.09 34.23 -10.85
CA THR A 234 27.34 35.14 -9.97
C THR A 234 27.17 34.54 -8.58
N PRO A 235 27.52 35.22 -7.47
CA PRO A 235 27.30 34.73 -6.13
C PRO A 235 25.81 34.75 -5.74
N GLY A 236 25.42 33.89 -4.80
CA GLY A 236 24.08 33.90 -4.22
C GLY A 236 22.97 33.35 -5.13
N ILE A 237 23.29 32.60 -6.16
CA ILE A 237 22.31 32.01 -7.09
C ILE A 237 21.51 30.85 -6.47
N GLY A 238 21.97 30.29 -5.37
CA GLY A 238 21.26 29.21 -4.64
C GLY A 238 19.83 29.58 -4.21
N LYS A 239 19.52 30.88 -4.12
CA LYS A 239 18.15 31.39 -3.87
C LYS A 239 17.11 30.93 -4.89
N TYR A 240 17.53 30.59 -6.11
CA TYR A 240 16.66 30.06 -7.17
C TYR A 240 16.32 28.56 -6.98
N ILE A 241 17.12 27.83 -6.19
CA ILE A 241 16.81 26.46 -5.81
C ILE A 241 15.74 26.50 -4.74
N ASN A 242 14.51 26.09 -5.09
CA ASN A 242 13.38 26.16 -4.19
C ASN A 242 13.58 25.26 -2.95
N GLN A 243 14.15 24.05 -3.15
CA GLN A 243 14.44 23.12 -2.08
C GLN A 243 15.58 22.17 -2.45
N TYR A 244 16.44 21.89 -1.49
CA TYR A 244 17.51 20.90 -1.57
C TYR A 244 17.35 19.85 -0.47
N TYR A 245 17.43 18.58 -0.85
CA TYR A 245 17.47 17.45 0.06
C TYR A 245 18.73 16.63 -0.17
N PHE A 246 19.35 16.19 0.91
CA PHE A 246 20.46 15.26 0.88
C PHE A 246 20.44 14.42 2.16
N GLN A 247 20.70 13.13 2.04
CA GLN A 247 20.84 12.23 3.18
C GLN A 247 21.98 11.26 2.94
N GLN A 248 22.80 11.04 3.97
CA GLN A 248 23.88 10.05 3.97
C GLN A 248 23.96 9.33 5.31
N ALA A 249 24.56 8.12 5.32
CA ALA A 249 24.89 7.48 6.57
C ALA A 249 26.01 8.24 7.29
N ASN A 250 25.89 8.40 8.60
CA ASN A 250 26.95 8.94 9.44
C ASN A 250 28.00 7.83 9.63
N VAL A 251 29.09 7.88 8.86
CA VAL A 251 30.09 6.83 8.81
C VAL A 251 30.84 6.69 10.14
N ASP A 252 31.00 7.78 10.92
CA ASP A 252 31.64 7.76 12.24
C ASP A 252 30.86 6.91 13.24
N VAL A 253 29.52 6.84 13.06
CA VAL A 253 28.63 6.04 13.91
C VAL A 253 28.39 4.64 13.32
N THR A 254 28.21 4.56 12.01
CA THR A 254 27.75 3.34 11.34
C THR A 254 28.87 2.49 10.73
N GLY A 255 30.06 3.07 10.53
CA GLY A 255 31.20 2.44 9.88
C GLY A 255 31.02 2.16 8.38
N ASN A 256 29.88 2.56 7.78
CA ASN A 256 29.57 2.24 6.38
C ASN A 256 28.66 3.29 5.74
N ALA A 257 29.07 3.86 4.60
CA ALA A 257 28.31 4.84 3.85
C ALA A 257 26.98 4.30 3.28
N ARG A 258 26.87 2.98 3.06
CA ARG A 258 25.64 2.28 2.67
C ARG A 258 25.14 1.40 3.82
N TRP A 259 25.11 1.98 5.01
CA TRP A 259 24.72 1.30 6.22
C TRP A 259 23.30 0.71 6.13
N ARG A 260 23.13 -0.47 6.72
CA ARG A 260 21.86 -1.19 6.80
C ARG A 260 21.43 -1.35 8.26
N ALA A 261 20.21 -0.98 8.57
CA ALA A 261 19.61 -1.31 9.86
C ALA A 261 19.35 -2.81 9.94
N LYS A 262 19.89 -3.47 10.98
CA LYS A 262 19.75 -4.91 11.19
C LYS A 262 19.11 -5.16 12.54
N PHE A 263 18.17 -6.12 12.57
CA PHE A 263 17.58 -6.61 13.81
C PHE A 263 16.97 -8.00 13.62
N GLY A 264 16.84 -8.72 14.74
CA GLY A 264 16.22 -10.03 14.80
C GLY A 264 15.03 -10.05 15.74
N SER A 265 14.10 -10.96 15.46
CA SER A 265 12.89 -11.17 16.24
C SER A 265 12.47 -12.63 16.15
N ALA A 266 11.64 -13.09 17.08
CA ALA A 266 10.97 -14.38 16.96
C ALA A 266 9.51 -14.28 17.44
N GLN A 267 8.68 -15.20 16.98
CA GLN A 267 7.36 -15.44 17.52
C GLN A 267 7.25 -16.92 17.87
N VAL A 268 7.00 -17.21 19.15
CA VAL A 268 6.84 -18.58 19.64
C VAL A 268 5.37 -18.78 19.98
N GLY A 269 4.77 -19.81 19.40
CA GLY A 269 3.34 -20.09 19.57
C GLY A 269 3.08 -21.52 20.06
N PHE A 270 2.20 -21.66 21.04
CA PHE A 270 1.69 -22.94 21.52
C PHE A 270 0.16 -22.94 21.45
N TYR A 271 -0.40 -24.09 21.11
CA TYR A 271 -1.86 -24.22 21.01
C TYR A 271 -2.34 -25.62 21.32
N ILE A 272 -3.60 -25.66 21.78
CA ILE A 272 -4.40 -26.87 21.95
C ILE A 272 -5.81 -26.59 21.42
N GLN A 273 -6.36 -27.54 20.67
CA GLN A 273 -7.70 -27.47 20.13
C GLN A 273 -8.34 -28.86 20.21
N ASP A 274 -9.61 -28.90 20.57
CA ASP A 274 -10.44 -30.08 20.47
C ASP A 274 -11.58 -29.86 19.48
N LYS A 275 -11.75 -30.80 18.59
CA LYS A 275 -12.92 -30.97 17.74
C LYS A 275 -13.73 -32.11 18.30
N TRP A 276 -14.87 -31.78 18.90
CA TRP A 276 -15.76 -32.73 19.57
C TRP A 276 -17.02 -32.97 18.73
N ASP A 277 -17.18 -34.19 18.23
CA ASP A 277 -18.41 -34.66 17.58
C ASP A 277 -19.40 -35.08 18.65
N ILE A 278 -20.18 -34.12 19.20
CA ILE A 278 -21.17 -34.32 20.27
C ILE A 278 -22.22 -35.32 19.81
N SER A 279 -22.61 -35.24 18.55
CA SER A 279 -23.52 -36.17 17.89
C SER A 279 -23.22 -36.18 16.38
N ASN A 280 -23.87 -37.05 15.63
CA ASN A 280 -23.75 -37.09 14.17
C ASN A 280 -24.16 -35.75 13.51
N SER A 281 -24.98 -34.94 14.20
CA SER A 281 -25.48 -33.67 13.68
C SER A 281 -24.83 -32.43 14.30
N LEU A 282 -24.13 -32.57 15.42
CA LEU A 282 -23.54 -31.42 16.15
C LEU A 282 -22.07 -31.66 16.44
N GLN A 283 -21.26 -30.74 15.91
CA GLN A 283 -19.82 -30.66 16.16
C GLN A 283 -19.49 -29.35 16.85
N LEU A 284 -18.68 -29.39 17.89
CA LEU A 284 -18.10 -28.27 18.59
C LEU A 284 -16.60 -28.27 18.38
N THR A 285 -16.00 -27.08 18.10
CA THR A 285 -14.54 -26.90 18.06
C THR A 285 -14.18 -25.81 19.05
N TYR A 286 -13.25 -26.07 19.96
CA TYR A 286 -12.75 -25.04 20.88
C TYR A 286 -11.26 -25.21 21.10
N GLY A 287 -10.59 -24.11 21.40
CA GLY A 287 -9.13 -24.13 21.56
C GLY A 287 -8.58 -22.84 22.11
N LEU A 288 -7.35 -22.93 22.54
CA LEU A 288 -6.56 -21.83 23.04
C LEU A 288 -5.20 -21.81 22.36
N ARG A 289 -4.77 -20.64 21.91
CA ARG A 289 -3.42 -20.39 21.41
C ARG A 289 -2.79 -19.24 22.20
N MET A 290 -1.51 -19.35 22.47
CA MET A 290 -0.67 -18.29 23.01
C MET A 290 0.46 -18.01 22.01
N ASP A 291 0.65 -16.75 21.64
CA ASP A 291 1.76 -16.27 20.85
C ASP A 291 2.62 -15.33 21.70
N LEU A 292 3.93 -15.59 21.74
CA LEU A 292 4.90 -14.77 22.45
C LEU A 292 5.89 -14.17 21.46
N PRO A 293 5.78 -12.85 21.12
CA PRO A 293 6.80 -12.15 20.35
C PRO A 293 8.05 -11.94 21.20
N LEU A 294 9.22 -12.18 20.62
CA LEU A 294 10.53 -11.98 21.22
C LEU A 294 11.35 -11.03 20.35
N PHE A 295 12.05 -10.09 20.98
CA PHE A 295 12.87 -9.09 20.28
C PHE A 295 14.30 -9.21 20.77
N PHE A 296 15.26 -9.39 19.84
CA PHE A 296 16.64 -9.69 20.20
C PHE A 296 17.50 -8.43 20.33
N ASP A 297 17.20 -7.42 19.52
CA ASP A 297 18.01 -6.22 19.38
C ASP A 297 17.33 -4.99 19.97
N THR A 298 18.14 -3.97 20.22
CA THR A 298 17.71 -2.66 20.71
C THR A 298 18.25 -1.59 19.75
N PRO A 299 17.43 -0.61 19.33
CA PRO A 299 17.91 0.50 18.49
C PRO A 299 18.96 1.35 19.23
N SER A 300 19.75 2.10 18.50
CA SER A 300 20.82 2.93 19.06
C SER A 300 20.26 4.08 19.93
N GLU A 301 20.99 4.39 20.98
CA GLU A 301 20.63 5.50 21.88
C GLU A 301 20.93 6.86 21.24
N ASN A 302 19.94 7.78 21.33
CA ASN A 302 20.13 9.21 21.09
C ASN A 302 19.88 9.93 22.44
N ALA A 303 20.95 10.21 23.18
CA ALA A 303 20.86 10.79 24.51
C ALA A 303 20.17 12.16 24.52
N PRO A 304 20.45 13.12 23.61
CA PRO A 304 19.73 14.38 23.53
C PRO A 304 18.23 14.25 23.35
N PHE A 305 17.79 13.28 22.52
CA PHE A 305 16.37 13.00 22.36
C PHE A 305 15.76 12.40 23.63
N ASN A 306 16.43 11.42 24.22
CA ASN A 306 15.94 10.73 25.41
C ASN A 306 15.76 11.72 26.60
N GLU A 307 16.69 12.66 26.75
CA GLU A 307 16.60 13.72 27.75
C GLU A 307 15.42 14.67 27.47
N TRP A 308 15.29 15.17 26.24
CA TRP A 308 14.17 16.01 25.84
C TRP A 308 12.82 15.32 26.07
N ALA A 309 12.70 14.06 25.67
CA ALA A 309 11.46 13.30 25.84
C ALA A 309 11.08 13.17 27.32
N ALA A 310 12.05 12.88 28.19
CA ALA A 310 11.82 12.77 29.62
C ALA A 310 11.40 14.13 30.26
N GLN A 311 12.06 15.23 29.86
CA GLN A 311 11.75 16.59 30.35
C GLN A 311 10.35 17.06 29.94
N ASN A 312 9.83 16.55 28.78
CA ASN A 312 8.51 16.88 28.27
C ASN A 312 7.43 15.83 28.62
N GLY A 313 7.73 14.92 29.56
CA GLY A 313 6.76 13.92 30.04
C GLY A 313 6.47 12.77 29.08
N TYR A 314 7.26 12.60 28.01
CA TYR A 314 7.14 11.47 27.11
C TYR A 314 7.92 10.25 27.65
N GLY A 315 7.27 9.08 27.66
CA GLY A 315 7.90 7.83 28.06
C GLY A 315 8.74 7.15 26.95
N TYR A 316 9.06 7.87 25.88
CA TYR A 316 9.78 7.34 24.73
C TYR A 316 11.29 7.50 24.89
N ARG A 317 12.01 6.48 24.41
CA ARG A 317 13.47 6.50 24.24
C ARG A 317 13.80 5.85 22.90
N THR A 318 14.84 6.33 22.21
CA THR A 318 15.27 5.68 20.96
C THR A 318 15.78 4.26 21.19
N ASN A 319 16.41 4.02 22.34
CA ASN A 319 16.93 2.71 22.77
C ASN A 319 15.94 1.89 23.60
N ASN A 320 14.62 2.09 23.46
CA ASN A 320 13.64 1.20 24.06
C ASN A 320 13.77 -0.20 23.45
N LYS A 321 13.66 -1.22 24.30
CA LYS A 321 13.42 -2.60 23.88
C LYS A 321 11.92 -2.88 24.00
N LEU A 322 11.36 -3.54 23.00
CA LEU A 322 9.96 -3.97 23.05
C LEU A 322 9.77 -5.05 24.11
N ASN A 323 8.71 -4.92 24.89
CA ASN A 323 8.33 -5.92 25.86
C ASN A 323 7.73 -7.16 25.16
N SER A 324 8.20 -8.34 25.61
CA SER A 324 7.63 -9.62 25.17
C SER A 324 6.36 -9.91 25.98
N THR A 325 5.20 -9.64 25.40
CA THR A 325 3.91 -9.84 26.08
C THR A 325 3.18 -11.02 25.44
N PRO A 326 2.79 -12.06 26.22
CA PRO A 326 1.98 -13.17 25.70
C PRO A 326 0.64 -12.69 25.16
N MET A 327 0.28 -13.13 23.96
CA MET A 327 -0.96 -12.78 23.28
C MET A 327 -1.85 -14.02 23.19
N TRP A 328 -2.96 -13.99 23.91
CA TRP A 328 -3.88 -15.10 24.01
C TRP A 328 -4.95 -15.04 22.92
N SER A 329 -5.23 -16.19 22.32
CA SER A 329 -6.15 -16.34 21.19
C SER A 329 -7.12 -17.53 21.43
N PRO A 330 -8.09 -17.38 22.37
CA PRO A 330 -9.16 -18.36 22.54
C PRO A 330 -10.12 -18.35 21.35
N ARG A 331 -10.68 -19.52 21.03
CA ARG A 331 -11.68 -19.66 19.96
C ARG A 331 -12.67 -20.78 20.26
N VAL A 332 -13.89 -20.58 19.80
CA VAL A 332 -14.96 -21.60 19.82
C VAL A 332 -15.77 -21.49 18.54
N GLY A 333 -16.15 -22.60 18.00
CA GLY A 333 -17.01 -22.72 16.83
C GLY A 333 -17.88 -23.95 16.89
N PHE A 334 -18.98 -23.92 16.16
CA PHE A 334 -19.90 -25.02 16.05
C PHE A 334 -20.37 -25.26 14.62
N ARG A 335 -20.75 -26.45 14.31
CA ARG A 335 -21.46 -26.85 13.09
C ARG A 335 -22.61 -27.77 13.48
N TRP A 336 -23.82 -27.32 13.18
CA TRP A 336 -25.03 -28.13 13.40
C TRP A 336 -25.68 -28.42 12.04
N ASP A 337 -25.81 -29.71 11.73
CA ASP A 337 -26.41 -30.24 10.52
C ASP A 337 -27.75 -30.90 10.91
N LYS A 338 -28.84 -30.15 10.72
CA LYS A 338 -30.16 -30.64 11.06
C LYS A 338 -30.45 -31.95 10.28
N ASP A 339 -30.82 -33.00 11.03
CA ASP A 339 -31.15 -34.31 10.47
C ASP A 339 -30.00 -35.05 9.74
N ASN A 340 -28.75 -34.55 9.82
CA ASN A 340 -27.56 -35.10 9.17
C ASN A 340 -27.75 -35.39 7.65
N ARG A 341 -28.55 -34.55 6.98
CA ARG A 341 -28.88 -34.67 5.54
C ARG A 341 -28.36 -33.49 4.69
N HIS A 342 -27.63 -32.62 5.30
CA HIS A 342 -27.05 -31.41 4.68
C HIS A 342 -28.10 -30.46 4.02
N LYS A 343 -29.39 -30.58 4.47
CA LYS A 343 -30.46 -29.69 3.96
C LYS A 343 -30.53 -28.37 4.70
N LEU A 344 -30.11 -28.35 5.95
CA LEU A 344 -29.97 -27.18 6.79
C LEU A 344 -28.75 -27.34 7.68
N ILE A 345 -27.71 -26.52 7.41
CA ILE A 345 -26.52 -26.46 8.24
C ILE A 345 -26.42 -25.07 8.83
N VAL A 346 -26.29 -24.98 10.14
CA VAL A 346 -25.96 -23.75 10.85
C VAL A 346 -24.56 -23.88 11.40
N ARG A 347 -23.71 -22.94 11.08
CA ARG A 347 -22.31 -22.93 11.53
C ARG A 347 -21.93 -21.53 12.01
N GLY A 348 -21.07 -21.47 13.00
CA GLY A 348 -20.60 -20.19 13.51
C GLY A 348 -19.47 -20.35 14.48
N GLY A 349 -18.89 -19.21 14.85
CA GLY A 349 -17.82 -19.20 15.82
C GLY A 349 -17.44 -17.80 16.22
N VAL A 350 -16.71 -17.74 17.32
CA VAL A 350 -16.07 -16.52 17.82
C VAL A 350 -14.67 -16.86 18.30
N GLY A 351 -13.73 -15.96 18.07
CA GLY A 351 -12.36 -16.13 18.54
C GLY A 351 -11.55 -14.86 18.45
N ILE A 352 -10.45 -14.85 19.17
CA ILE A 352 -9.41 -13.84 19.10
C ILE A 352 -8.29 -14.39 18.21
N PHE A 353 -7.78 -13.55 17.32
CA PHE A 353 -6.75 -13.93 16.37
C PHE A 353 -5.62 -12.90 16.42
N THR A 354 -4.42 -13.41 16.66
CA THR A 354 -3.18 -12.63 16.65
C THR A 354 -2.53 -12.73 15.25
N GLY A 355 -2.20 -11.60 14.68
CA GLY A 355 -1.46 -11.50 13.42
C GLY A 355 -0.05 -10.97 13.63
N ARG A 356 0.73 -10.94 12.54
CA ARG A 356 2.03 -10.25 12.51
C ARG A 356 1.85 -8.80 12.07
N VAL A 357 2.76 -7.93 12.48
CA VAL A 357 2.93 -6.61 11.89
C VAL A 357 4.02 -6.68 10.81
N PRO A 358 3.97 -5.86 9.75
CA PRO A 358 5.09 -5.70 8.86
C PRO A 358 6.33 -5.23 9.63
N PHE A 359 7.39 -6.05 9.67
CA PHE A 359 8.59 -5.75 10.46
C PHE A 359 9.35 -4.52 9.95
N VAL A 360 9.10 -4.07 8.71
CA VAL A 360 9.63 -2.80 8.19
C VAL A 360 9.16 -1.61 9.04
N TRP A 361 8.02 -1.67 9.71
CA TRP A 361 7.57 -0.61 10.62
C TRP A 361 8.44 -0.52 11.87
N LEU A 362 8.87 -1.64 12.42
CA LEU A 362 9.85 -1.67 13.51
C LEU A 362 11.23 -1.24 13.01
N SER A 363 11.60 -1.64 11.79
CA SER A 363 12.84 -1.23 11.12
C SER A 363 13.03 0.29 11.07
N ASN A 364 11.94 1.06 10.95
CA ASN A 364 12.01 2.52 10.97
C ASN A 364 12.66 3.06 12.27
N SER A 365 12.40 2.43 13.42
CA SER A 365 13.00 2.85 14.69
C SER A 365 14.48 2.43 14.80
N PHE A 366 14.91 1.39 14.09
CA PHE A 366 16.33 1.02 14.00
C PHE A 366 17.10 1.90 13.00
N SER A 367 16.43 2.38 11.93
CA SER A 367 17.04 3.21 10.90
C SER A 367 17.14 4.69 11.26
N ASN A 368 16.17 5.21 12.05
CA ASN A 368 16.00 6.63 12.30
C ASN A 368 16.00 6.95 13.80
N THR A 369 17.10 6.71 14.48
CA THR A 369 17.28 7.16 15.88
C THR A 369 17.86 8.59 15.96
N GLY A 370 18.17 9.20 14.79
CA GLY A 370 18.74 10.55 14.70
C GLY A 370 20.26 10.62 14.80
N ILE A 371 20.98 9.50 14.89
CA ILE A 371 22.45 9.48 14.92
C ILE A 371 23.10 8.74 13.75
N GLN A 372 22.37 7.78 13.14
CA GLN A 372 22.91 6.97 12.03
C GLN A 372 22.94 7.70 10.69
N MET A 373 22.10 8.73 10.53
CA MET A 373 21.93 9.48 9.28
C MET A 373 22.17 10.95 9.51
N SER A 374 22.83 11.58 8.55
CA SER A 374 22.88 13.04 8.42
C SER A 374 21.93 13.44 7.31
N SER A 375 20.97 14.31 7.62
CA SER A 375 19.92 14.74 6.69
C SER A 375 19.89 16.26 6.58
N TYR A 376 19.83 16.75 5.35
CA TYR A 376 19.75 18.16 5.03
C TYR A 376 18.46 18.42 4.25
N ASN A 377 17.68 19.40 4.71
CA ASN A 377 16.46 19.87 4.05
C ASN A 377 16.46 21.39 4.11
N VAL A 378 16.83 22.02 3.02
CA VAL A 378 17.08 23.46 2.97
C VAL A 378 16.22 24.10 1.88
N LYS A 379 15.52 25.17 2.24
CA LYS A 379 14.68 25.96 1.33
C LYS A 379 15.38 27.28 0.99
N ARG A 380 15.40 27.62 -0.31
CA ARG A 380 15.81 28.92 -0.85
C ARG A 380 16.96 29.58 -0.09
N ASN A 381 18.12 28.99 -0.15
CA ASN A 381 19.31 29.51 0.52
C ASN A 381 20.36 29.90 -0.54
N ASP A 382 20.88 31.12 -0.48
CA ASP A 382 21.85 31.67 -1.43
C ASP A 382 23.18 30.90 -1.48
N LYS A 383 23.51 30.15 -0.41
CA LYS A 383 24.73 29.35 -0.32
C LYS A 383 24.61 27.98 -0.99
N ILE A 384 23.40 27.51 -1.35
CA ILE A 384 23.23 26.20 -1.99
C ILE A 384 23.79 26.24 -3.40
N THR A 385 24.57 25.24 -3.76
CA THR A 385 25.08 25.04 -5.12
C THR A 385 24.49 23.77 -5.72
N LEU A 386 24.09 23.80 -6.99
CA LEU A 386 23.71 22.60 -7.73
C LEU A 386 24.96 21.79 -8.05
N ILE A 387 25.28 20.82 -7.22
CA ILE A 387 26.41 19.91 -7.35
C ILE A 387 25.95 18.70 -8.17
N LEU A 388 26.54 18.47 -9.33
CA LEU A 388 26.14 17.41 -10.26
C LEU A 388 26.97 16.11 -10.11
N ASP A 389 28.08 16.17 -9.36
CA ASP A 389 28.79 14.96 -8.92
C ASP A 389 28.05 14.32 -7.74
N PRO A 390 27.53 13.08 -7.88
CA PRO A 390 26.80 12.41 -6.82
C PRO A 390 27.63 12.13 -5.57
N ASN A 391 28.97 12.13 -5.68
CA ASN A 391 29.87 11.85 -4.57
C ASN A 391 30.26 13.09 -3.76
N LYS A 392 29.95 14.30 -4.26
CA LYS A 392 30.31 15.58 -3.63
C LYS A 392 29.14 16.28 -2.93
N GLN A 393 27.99 15.62 -2.78
CA GLN A 393 26.80 16.25 -2.21
C GLN A 393 27.00 16.78 -0.78
N ALA A 394 27.90 16.18 -0.01
CA ALA A 394 28.25 16.64 1.34
C ALA A 394 28.85 18.06 1.38
N GLU A 395 29.40 18.56 0.26
CA GLU A 395 29.95 19.93 0.16
C GLU A 395 28.90 21.00 0.45
N ASN A 396 27.63 20.81 -0.01
CA ASN A 396 26.54 21.70 0.34
C ASN A 396 26.27 21.73 1.87
N GLY A 397 26.40 20.61 2.55
CA GLY A 397 26.26 20.52 4.01
C GLY A 397 27.35 21.32 4.74
N GLN A 398 28.59 21.27 4.25
CA GLN A 398 29.72 22.04 4.77
C GLN A 398 29.54 23.55 4.56
N LEU A 399 29.10 23.96 3.36
CA LEU A 399 28.81 25.37 3.03
C LEU A 399 27.73 25.99 3.91
N LEU A 400 26.77 25.17 4.35
CA LEU A 400 25.65 25.64 5.15
C LEU A 400 26.00 25.72 6.65
N ASN A 401 27.19 25.28 7.08
CA ASN A 401 27.52 25.02 8.50
C ASN A 401 26.36 24.30 9.22
N ALA A 402 25.63 23.54 8.45
CA ALA A 402 24.46 22.87 8.96
C ALA A 402 24.93 21.67 9.78
N SER A 403 24.98 21.84 11.11
CA SER A 403 24.73 20.70 11.95
C SER A 403 23.48 20.01 11.40
N SER A 404 23.44 18.69 11.38
CA SER A 404 22.35 17.83 10.84
C SER A 404 20.97 18.09 11.48
N GLY A 405 20.53 19.34 11.46
CA GLY A 405 19.47 19.93 12.28
C GLY A 405 18.02 19.59 11.90
N ASN A 406 17.78 18.66 11.00
CA ASN A 406 16.41 18.26 10.60
C ASN A 406 16.23 16.75 10.60
N GLN A 407 16.75 16.07 11.61
CA GLN A 407 16.62 14.63 11.69
C GLN A 407 15.20 14.21 12.03
N THR A 408 14.74 13.14 11.42
CA THR A 408 13.54 12.43 11.81
C THR A 408 13.91 11.34 12.81
N ILE A 409 13.20 11.29 13.93
CA ILE A 409 13.34 10.24 14.92
C ILE A 409 12.11 9.35 14.89
N ASN A 410 12.33 8.04 14.86
CA ASN A 410 11.28 7.05 14.99
C ASN A 410 11.47 6.27 16.28
N VAL A 411 10.40 6.17 17.04
CA VAL A 411 10.35 5.43 18.30
C VAL A 411 9.11 4.53 18.32
N PHE A 412 9.06 3.58 19.22
CA PHE A 412 7.86 2.77 19.47
C PHE A 412 7.53 2.77 20.96
N ASP A 413 6.26 2.56 21.24
CA ASP A 413 5.82 2.28 22.61
C ASP A 413 6.44 0.95 23.06
N LYS A 414 7.07 0.93 24.24
CA LYS A 414 7.69 -0.29 24.79
C LYS A 414 6.70 -1.44 24.95
N ASP A 415 5.43 -1.10 25.16
CA ASP A 415 4.32 -2.06 25.34
C ASP A 415 3.56 -2.32 24.04
N PHE A 416 4.15 -1.97 22.87
CA PHE A 416 3.56 -2.22 21.55
C PHE A 416 3.30 -3.70 21.35
N LYS A 417 2.07 -4.02 20.91
CA LYS A 417 1.59 -5.39 20.64
C LYS A 417 1.35 -5.60 19.15
N PHE A 418 1.46 -6.85 18.73
CA PHE A 418 1.08 -7.24 17.38
C PHE A 418 -0.42 -7.07 17.16
N ALA A 419 -0.85 -7.01 15.89
CA ALA A 419 -2.24 -6.86 15.54
C ALA A 419 -3.09 -8.01 16.10
N GLN A 420 -4.22 -7.68 16.73
CA GLN A 420 -5.13 -8.66 17.30
C GLN A 420 -6.58 -8.25 17.07
N ASN A 421 -7.40 -9.21 16.60
CA ASN A 421 -8.79 -8.97 16.28
C ASN A 421 -9.67 -10.04 16.94
N LEU A 422 -10.80 -9.59 17.50
CA LEU A 422 -11.94 -10.47 17.81
C LEU A 422 -12.75 -10.65 16.53
N ARG A 423 -13.00 -11.89 16.13
CA ARG A 423 -13.86 -12.21 14.98
C ARG A 423 -15.00 -13.12 15.43
N ALA A 424 -16.19 -12.82 14.90
CA ALA A 424 -17.38 -13.66 15.03
C ALA A 424 -17.98 -13.88 13.64
N ASN A 425 -18.45 -15.09 13.39
CA ASN A 425 -19.18 -15.42 12.18
C ASN A 425 -20.38 -16.32 12.47
N LEU A 426 -21.42 -16.16 11.64
CA LEU A 426 -22.59 -17.03 11.62
C LEU A 426 -22.97 -17.29 10.17
N GLY A 427 -23.08 -18.56 9.79
CA GLY A 427 -23.46 -19.00 8.46
C GLY A 427 -24.62 -19.98 8.51
N VAL A 428 -25.50 -19.90 7.53
CA VAL A 428 -26.61 -20.82 7.33
C VAL A 428 -26.60 -21.28 5.88
N ASP A 429 -26.41 -22.59 5.68
CA ASP A 429 -26.53 -23.23 4.39
C ASP A 429 -27.85 -23.99 4.35
N PHE A 430 -28.70 -23.74 3.34
CA PHE A 430 -30.01 -24.37 3.24
C PHE A 430 -30.46 -24.59 1.80
N LYS A 431 -31.27 -25.59 1.61
CA LYS A 431 -31.87 -25.89 0.31
C LYS A 431 -33.34 -25.47 0.27
N ALA A 432 -33.68 -24.54 -0.63
CA ALA A 432 -35.08 -24.11 -0.83
C ALA A 432 -35.33 -23.84 -2.34
N LEU A 433 -36.52 -24.20 -2.83
CA LEU A 433 -36.95 -24.04 -4.23
C LEU A 433 -36.01 -24.73 -5.24
N GLY A 434 -35.33 -25.80 -4.83
CA GLY A 434 -34.32 -26.47 -5.65
C GLY A 434 -33.06 -25.68 -5.89
N ILE A 435 -32.78 -24.69 -5.03
CA ILE A 435 -31.59 -23.82 -5.04
C ILE A 435 -30.86 -24.06 -3.72
N ASP A 436 -29.53 -24.11 -3.79
CA ASP A 436 -28.64 -24.15 -2.63
C ASP A 436 -28.31 -22.71 -2.23
N TRP A 437 -28.67 -22.34 -1.00
CA TRP A 437 -28.49 -21.00 -0.44
C TRP A 437 -27.44 -21.04 0.66
N THR A 438 -26.60 -20.00 0.69
CA THR A 438 -25.70 -19.71 1.81
C THR A 438 -25.91 -18.25 2.23
N ALA A 439 -26.28 -18.04 3.49
CA ALA A 439 -26.30 -16.71 4.12
C ALA A 439 -25.21 -16.67 5.18
N GLU A 440 -24.38 -15.62 5.19
CA GLU A 440 -23.28 -15.49 6.15
C GLU A 440 -23.14 -14.04 6.64
N ALA A 441 -22.93 -13.92 7.96
CA ALA A 441 -22.56 -12.68 8.63
C ALA A 441 -21.19 -12.84 9.28
N ILE A 442 -20.30 -11.90 9.06
CA ILE A 442 -18.97 -11.84 9.69
C ILE A 442 -18.81 -10.48 10.37
N TYR A 443 -18.35 -10.48 11.61
CA TYR A 443 -17.98 -9.26 12.35
C TYR A 443 -16.54 -9.38 12.83
N SER A 444 -15.77 -8.31 12.71
CA SER A 444 -14.40 -8.20 13.22
C SER A 444 -14.23 -6.92 14.00
N LYS A 445 -13.74 -7.01 15.24
CA LYS A 445 -13.40 -5.88 16.12
C LYS A 445 -11.91 -5.85 16.35
N THR A 446 -11.30 -4.73 16.11
CA THR A 446 -9.89 -4.49 16.44
C THR A 446 -9.68 -4.46 17.95
N LEU A 447 -8.73 -5.24 18.45
CA LEU A 447 -8.25 -5.23 19.83
C LEU A 447 -6.91 -4.52 19.93
N ASN A 448 -6.00 -4.80 18.99
CA ASN A 448 -4.74 -4.09 18.81
C ASN A 448 -4.51 -3.86 17.31
N ASP A 449 -4.27 -2.62 16.91
CA ASP A 449 -3.84 -2.24 15.57
C ASP A 449 -2.84 -1.11 15.67
N VAL A 450 -2.14 -0.82 14.60
CA VAL A 450 -1.09 0.19 14.57
C VAL A 450 -1.63 1.57 14.23
N TYR A 451 -1.05 2.59 14.86
CA TYR A 451 -1.12 3.97 14.39
C TYR A 451 0.13 4.74 14.79
N TYR A 452 0.31 5.92 14.21
CA TYR A 452 1.48 6.76 14.41
C TYR A 452 1.09 8.10 15.00
N GLN A 453 1.96 8.65 15.85
CA GLN A 453 1.88 10.01 16.35
C GLN A 453 3.17 10.76 15.99
N ASN A 454 3.08 12.02 15.61
CA ASN A 454 4.23 12.92 15.50
C ASN A 454 4.27 13.83 16.73
N ILE A 455 5.01 13.43 17.74
CA ILE A 455 5.09 14.16 19.03
C ILE A 455 5.97 15.43 18.99
N ALA A 456 6.52 15.77 17.82
CA ALA A 456 7.20 17.05 17.63
C ALA A 456 6.23 18.23 17.48
N TYR A 457 4.91 17.98 17.41
CA TYR A 457 3.86 18.97 17.26
C TYR A 457 2.83 18.86 18.38
N ALA A 458 2.37 19.99 18.88
CA ALA A 458 1.35 20.09 19.91
C ALA A 458 0.30 21.15 19.55
N GLU A 459 -0.87 21.04 20.16
CA GLU A 459 -1.95 22.03 19.99
C GLU A 459 -1.55 23.39 20.53
N THR A 460 -1.89 24.45 19.80
CA THR A 460 -1.66 25.84 20.21
C THR A 460 -2.74 26.35 21.17
N GLY A 461 -3.82 25.59 21.36
CA GLY A 461 -5.04 26.04 22.05
C GLY A 461 -5.93 26.97 21.22
N LYS A 462 -5.57 27.22 19.95
CA LYS A 462 -6.35 28.02 18.99
C LYS A 462 -6.95 27.14 17.88
N THR A 463 -8.03 27.59 17.31
CA THR A 463 -8.63 27.00 16.11
C THR A 463 -8.22 27.78 14.85
N PHE A 464 -8.43 27.17 13.68
CA PHE A 464 -8.29 27.86 12.40
C PHE A 464 -9.21 29.10 12.33
N GLY A 465 -10.42 28.99 12.85
CA GLY A 465 -11.37 30.11 12.95
C GLY A 465 -10.84 31.27 13.79
N ASP A 466 -10.16 30.99 14.93
CA ASP A 466 -9.56 32.02 15.79
C ASP A 466 -8.44 32.81 15.09
N ILE A 467 -7.72 32.15 14.17
CA ILE A 467 -6.61 32.78 13.46
C ILE A 467 -7.08 33.56 12.22
N THR A 468 -8.12 33.04 11.53
CA THR A 468 -8.54 33.54 10.22
C THR A 468 -9.84 34.35 10.23
N GLY A 469 -10.59 34.31 11.32
CA GLY A 469 -11.95 34.86 11.40
C GLY A 469 -13.05 33.97 10.80
N MET A 470 -12.68 32.79 10.27
CA MET A 470 -13.63 31.83 9.71
C MET A 470 -14.10 30.85 10.79
N TYR A 471 -14.89 31.32 11.73
CA TYR A 471 -15.29 30.58 12.94
C TYR A 471 -16.11 29.31 12.69
N TRP A 472 -16.56 29.06 11.44
CA TRP A 472 -17.20 27.79 11.08
C TRP A 472 -16.21 26.62 10.91
N ASP A 473 -14.92 26.90 10.66
CA ASP A 473 -13.87 25.89 10.63
C ASP A 473 -13.10 25.91 11.96
N ASN A 474 -13.54 25.06 12.88
CA ASN A 474 -13.03 24.99 14.25
C ASN A 474 -11.90 23.93 14.41
N ARG A 475 -11.22 23.55 13.31
CA ARG A 475 -10.08 22.62 13.43
C ARG A 475 -9.00 23.19 14.34
N PRO A 476 -8.40 22.37 15.21
CA PRO A 476 -7.30 22.81 16.07
C PRO A 476 -6.06 23.16 15.24
N MET A 477 -5.29 24.16 15.72
CA MET A 477 -4.02 24.56 15.13
C MET A 477 -2.86 24.00 15.93
N TYR A 478 -1.78 23.67 15.23
CA TYR A 478 -0.60 23.01 15.79
C TYR A 478 0.66 23.82 15.56
N GLU A 479 1.65 23.61 16.43
CA GLU A 479 2.98 24.16 16.25
C GLU A 479 4.06 23.17 16.65
N ARG A 480 5.25 23.33 16.06
CA ARG A 480 6.41 22.52 16.39
C ARG A 480 6.99 22.88 17.74
N VAL A 481 7.01 21.93 18.67
CA VAL A 481 7.57 22.08 20.03
C VAL A 481 9.06 21.78 20.09
N THR A 482 9.67 21.29 19.01
CA THR A 482 11.10 20.99 18.89
C THR A 482 11.89 22.11 18.21
N LYS A 483 11.43 23.35 18.26
CA LYS A 483 12.15 24.50 17.70
C LYS A 483 13.52 24.65 18.36
N GLY A 484 14.58 24.81 17.56
CA GLY A 484 15.96 24.93 18.04
C GLY A 484 16.67 23.59 18.35
N LEU A 485 15.97 22.47 18.26
CA LEU A 485 16.55 21.14 18.45
C LEU A 485 16.99 20.50 17.12
N PRO A 486 17.95 19.55 17.14
CA PRO A 486 18.45 18.90 15.94
C PRO A 486 17.47 17.94 15.28
N PHE A 487 16.27 17.78 15.80
CA PHE A 487 15.23 16.91 15.26
C PHE A 487 13.92 17.68 15.03
N SER A 488 13.27 17.41 13.89
CA SER A 488 12.09 18.16 13.44
C SER A 488 10.80 17.34 13.45
N ASN A 489 10.90 16.04 13.33
CA ASN A 489 9.77 15.11 13.38
C ASN A 489 10.11 13.92 14.27
N ILE A 490 9.14 13.49 15.07
CA ILE A 490 9.30 12.37 15.98
C ILE A 490 8.08 11.47 15.84
N TYR A 491 8.23 10.40 15.10
CA TYR A 491 7.12 9.46 14.85
C TYR A 491 7.16 8.32 15.86
N ALA A 492 6.11 8.23 16.68
CA ALA A 492 5.93 7.17 17.67
C ALA A 492 4.92 6.14 17.17
N LEU A 493 5.35 4.87 17.03
CA LEU A 493 4.53 3.73 16.72
C LEU A 493 3.77 3.25 17.96
N LYS A 494 2.44 3.16 17.90
CA LYS A 494 1.54 2.82 19.01
C LYS A 494 0.47 1.83 18.61
N ASN A 495 -0.27 1.33 19.59
CA ASN A 495 -1.47 0.54 19.38
C ASN A 495 -2.75 1.35 19.61
N SER A 496 -3.80 0.90 18.89
CA SER A 496 -5.18 1.34 19.09
C SER A 496 -6.12 0.13 19.10
N ASN A 497 -7.19 0.20 19.89
CA ASN A 497 -8.29 -0.77 19.87
C ASN A 497 -9.50 -0.27 19.06
N LYS A 498 -9.36 0.83 18.34
CA LYS A 498 -10.40 1.41 17.49
C LYS A 498 -10.38 0.75 16.12
N GLY A 499 -11.54 0.50 15.58
CA GLY A 499 -11.73 -0.14 14.29
C GLY A 499 -12.65 -1.35 14.37
N TYR A 500 -13.37 -1.58 13.28
CA TYR A 500 -14.23 -2.74 13.10
C TYR A 500 -14.58 -2.93 11.63
N SER A 501 -14.97 -4.14 11.29
CA SER A 501 -15.61 -4.42 10.00
C SER A 501 -16.72 -5.44 10.17
N TYR A 502 -17.72 -5.39 9.29
CA TYR A 502 -18.69 -6.45 9.14
C TYR A 502 -19.05 -6.66 7.67
N SER A 503 -19.44 -7.89 7.35
CA SER A 503 -19.96 -8.24 6.04
C SER A 503 -21.18 -9.14 6.18
N LEU A 504 -22.16 -8.92 5.31
CA LEU A 504 -23.34 -9.73 5.16
C LEU A 504 -23.38 -10.26 3.74
N SER A 505 -23.44 -11.55 3.54
CA SER A 505 -23.46 -12.16 2.21
C SER A 505 -24.62 -13.13 2.06
N LEU A 506 -25.21 -13.14 0.86
CA LEU A 506 -26.19 -14.11 0.43
C LEU A 506 -25.74 -14.67 -0.91
N LYS A 507 -25.66 -16.00 -1.01
CA LYS A 507 -25.28 -16.74 -2.21
C LYS A 507 -26.39 -17.73 -2.57
N ALA A 508 -26.63 -17.88 -3.87
CA ALA A 508 -27.54 -18.86 -4.46
C ALA A 508 -26.83 -19.64 -5.55
N GLU A 509 -26.95 -20.96 -5.55
CA GLU A 509 -26.38 -21.86 -6.55
C GLU A 509 -27.39 -22.87 -7.02
N LYS A 510 -27.40 -23.14 -8.32
CA LYS A 510 -28.23 -24.20 -8.91
C LYS A 510 -27.55 -24.84 -10.10
N SER A 511 -27.43 -26.16 -10.07
CA SER A 511 -27.05 -26.98 -11.21
C SER A 511 -28.29 -27.65 -11.79
N PHE A 512 -28.38 -27.62 -13.11
CA PHE A 512 -29.45 -28.25 -13.86
C PHE A 512 -28.93 -29.50 -14.59
N ASP A 513 -29.75 -30.56 -14.67
CA ASP A 513 -29.35 -31.84 -15.28
C ASP A 513 -28.97 -31.71 -16.76
N PHE A 514 -29.47 -30.68 -17.46
CA PHE A 514 -29.11 -30.41 -18.85
C PHE A 514 -27.74 -29.71 -19.02
N GLY A 515 -26.98 -29.52 -17.95
CA GLY A 515 -25.61 -29.03 -17.98
C GLY A 515 -25.43 -27.52 -17.73
N LEU A 516 -26.47 -26.81 -17.26
CA LEU A 516 -26.39 -25.39 -16.87
C LEU A 516 -26.10 -25.28 -15.37
N ASP A 517 -25.02 -24.56 -15.01
CA ASP A 517 -24.67 -24.19 -13.66
C ASP A 517 -24.82 -22.69 -13.48
N LEU A 518 -25.61 -22.27 -12.49
CA LEU A 518 -25.84 -20.88 -12.13
C LEU A 518 -25.36 -20.63 -10.70
N ALA A 519 -24.66 -19.51 -10.48
CA ALA A 519 -24.36 -19.01 -9.15
C ALA A 519 -24.49 -17.49 -9.13
N ALA A 520 -25.03 -16.96 -8.02
CA ALA A 520 -25.09 -15.52 -7.77
C ALA A 520 -24.86 -15.23 -6.29
N SER A 521 -24.15 -14.15 -5.98
CA SER A 521 -23.94 -13.69 -4.62
C SER A 521 -23.99 -12.17 -4.53
N TYR A 522 -24.49 -11.67 -3.42
CA TYR A 522 -24.39 -10.27 -3.02
C TYR A 522 -23.74 -10.19 -1.65
N THR A 523 -22.81 -9.26 -1.50
CA THR A 523 -22.16 -8.97 -0.24
C THR A 523 -22.23 -7.48 0.06
N PHE A 524 -22.71 -7.15 1.25
CA PHE A 524 -22.60 -5.83 1.83
C PHE A 524 -21.48 -5.81 2.86
N THR A 525 -20.60 -4.80 2.79
CA THR A 525 -19.44 -4.69 3.70
C THR A 525 -19.33 -3.26 4.22
N GLN A 526 -19.04 -3.11 5.51
CA GLN A 526 -18.57 -1.87 6.09
C GLN A 526 -17.30 -2.11 6.90
N SER A 527 -16.29 -1.28 6.65
CA SER A 527 -15.01 -1.35 7.37
C SER A 527 -14.56 0.05 7.79
N LYS A 528 -14.22 0.22 9.07
CA LYS A 528 -13.67 1.45 9.63
C LYS A 528 -12.36 1.18 10.35
N SER A 529 -11.38 2.08 10.17
CA SER A 529 -10.05 2.02 10.79
C SER A 529 -9.63 3.39 11.30
N LEU A 530 -8.65 3.40 12.21
CA LEU A 530 -8.07 4.64 12.71
C LEU A 530 -7.01 5.20 11.75
N CYS A 531 -6.16 4.32 11.22
CA CYS A 531 -5.04 4.64 10.34
C CYS A 531 -5.07 3.69 9.12
N PRO A 532 -4.78 4.17 7.91
CA PRO A 532 -4.74 3.31 6.73
C PRO A 532 -3.54 2.34 6.72
N ALA A 533 -2.41 2.69 7.35
CA ALA A 533 -1.20 1.87 7.47
C ALA A 533 -0.75 1.22 6.14
N THR A 534 -0.74 2.00 5.05
CA THR A 534 -0.49 1.53 3.68
C THR A 534 0.96 1.68 3.22
N SER A 535 1.82 2.33 4.03
CA SER A 535 3.22 2.61 3.71
C SER A 535 4.19 1.80 4.57
N SER A 536 5.39 1.58 4.06
CA SER A 536 6.52 1.05 4.83
C SER A 536 7.18 2.08 5.75
N GLN A 537 6.89 3.38 5.57
CA GLN A 537 7.50 4.47 6.33
C GLN A 537 6.56 5.04 7.38
N ALA A 538 7.08 5.31 8.59
CA ALA A 538 6.35 5.92 9.69
C ALA A 538 5.77 7.29 9.33
N SER A 539 6.59 8.15 8.70
CA SER A 539 6.19 9.49 8.24
C SER A 539 5.03 9.45 7.26
N SER A 540 5.08 8.54 6.28
CA SER A 540 4.01 8.39 5.29
C SER A 540 2.73 7.83 5.91
N ASN A 541 2.81 6.85 6.81
CA ASN A 541 1.64 6.30 7.49
C ASN A 541 0.94 7.36 8.33
N TRP A 542 1.70 8.22 9.03
CA TRP A 542 1.16 9.34 9.78
C TRP A 542 0.52 10.37 8.83
N ASN A 543 1.23 10.79 7.78
CA ASN A 543 0.75 11.79 6.83
C ASN A 543 -0.47 11.31 6.01
N ASN A 544 -0.54 10.03 5.66
CA ASN A 544 -1.68 9.45 4.92
C ASN A 544 -2.93 9.25 5.80
N THR A 545 -2.86 9.58 7.09
CA THR A 545 -4.00 9.52 8.00
C THR A 545 -4.78 10.84 7.91
N SER A 546 -5.69 10.93 6.93
CA SER A 546 -6.50 12.11 6.70
C SER A 546 -7.47 12.35 7.85
N THR A 547 -7.50 13.58 8.36
CA THR A 547 -8.32 14.00 9.49
C THR A 547 -8.61 15.51 9.40
N TYR A 548 -9.67 15.98 10.02
CA TYR A 548 -9.88 17.41 10.20
C TYR A 548 -9.30 17.95 11.50
N ARG A 549 -8.84 17.03 12.39
CA ARG A 549 -8.21 17.38 13.67
C ARG A 549 -6.70 17.26 13.55
N PHE A 550 -6.15 16.16 14.00
CA PHE A 550 -4.72 15.90 14.07
C PHE A 550 -4.44 14.43 13.81
N SER A 551 -3.48 14.13 12.96
CA SER A 551 -3.11 12.75 12.67
C SER A 551 -2.60 11.97 13.90
N ASN A 552 -2.27 12.64 15.00
CA ASN A 552 -1.97 11.99 16.28
C ASN A 552 -3.22 11.47 17.04
N ALA A 553 -4.39 12.03 16.74
CA ALA A 553 -5.67 11.65 17.36
C ALA A 553 -6.81 11.66 16.33
N PRO A 554 -6.67 10.87 15.24
CA PRO A 554 -7.63 10.88 14.15
C PRO A 554 -8.96 10.27 14.60
N GLU A 555 -10.02 10.68 13.91
CA GLU A 555 -11.34 10.07 14.04
C GLU A 555 -11.37 8.70 13.36
N LEU A 556 -12.31 7.85 13.82
CA LEU A 556 -12.61 6.60 13.16
C LEU A 556 -13.29 6.86 11.81
N GLY A 557 -12.57 6.64 10.71
CA GLY A 557 -13.07 6.82 9.34
C GLY A 557 -13.23 5.50 8.59
N TYR A 558 -13.87 5.55 7.42
CA TYR A 558 -13.92 4.37 6.55
C TYR A 558 -12.52 3.95 6.13
N SER A 559 -12.31 2.63 6.07
CA SER A 559 -11.07 2.04 5.58
C SER A 559 -10.90 2.31 4.08
N ALA A 560 -9.66 2.42 3.61
CA ALA A 560 -9.35 2.45 2.17
C ALA A 560 -9.83 1.19 1.41
N TYR A 561 -10.13 0.11 2.12
CA TYR A 561 -10.65 -1.15 1.58
C TYR A 561 -12.17 -1.28 1.73
N ASN A 562 -12.88 -0.20 2.11
CA ASN A 562 -14.32 -0.21 2.27
C ASN A 562 -15.01 -0.21 0.89
N LEU A 563 -15.45 -1.38 0.46
CA LEU A 563 -16.25 -1.58 -0.76
C LEU A 563 -17.66 -2.02 -0.36
N PRO A 564 -18.61 -1.09 -0.17
CA PRO A 564 -19.91 -1.39 0.45
C PRO A 564 -20.70 -2.48 -0.27
N HIS A 565 -20.68 -2.51 -1.58
CA HIS A 565 -21.48 -3.44 -2.37
C HIS A 565 -20.64 -4.25 -3.33
N MET A 566 -20.84 -5.57 -3.32
CA MET A 566 -20.24 -6.48 -4.28
C MET A 566 -21.28 -7.51 -4.75
N ILE A 567 -21.41 -7.66 -6.06
CA ILE A 567 -22.25 -8.65 -6.71
C ILE A 567 -21.34 -9.53 -7.55
N LYS A 568 -21.48 -10.84 -7.42
CA LYS A 568 -20.84 -11.81 -8.33
C LYS A 568 -21.91 -12.75 -8.86
N ALA A 569 -21.91 -12.99 -10.15
CA ALA A 569 -22.77 -13.98 -10.78
C ALA A 569 -22.01 -14.76 -11.85
N SER A 570 -22.38 -16.00 -12.06
CA SER A 570 -21.83 -16.83 -13.13
C SER A 570 -22.89 -17.76 -13.71
N ALA A 571 -22.79 -17.99 -15.01
CA ALA A 571 -23.58 -18.97 -15.74
C ALA A 571 -22.63 -19.78 -16.62
N PHE A 572 -22.56 -21.08 -16.41
CA PHE A 572 -21.78 -22.00 -17.22
C PHE A 572 -22.69 -23.06 -17.83
N TYR A 573 -22.60 -23.23 -19.14
CA TYR A 573 -23.32 -24.28 -19.84
C TYR A 573 -22.35 -25.27 -20.46
N ARG A 574 -22.49 -26.53 -20.07
CA ARG A 574 -21.66 -27.62 -20.54
C ARG A 574 -22.51 -28.62 -21.33
N PHE A 575 -22.09 -28.93 -22.55
CA PHE A 575 -22.78 -29.87 -23.41
C PHE A 575 -21.80 -30.67 -24.25
N HIS A 576 -22.31 -31.74 -24.86
CA HIS A 576 -21.54 -32.60 -25.75
C HIS A 576 -21.97 -32.37 -27.21
N ILE A 577 -21.03 -31.97 -28.07
CA ILE A 577 -21.30 -31.78 -29.50
C ILE A 577 -21.77 -33.09 -30.10
N ALA A 578 -22.91 -33.06 -30.82
CA ALA A 578 -23.54 -34.24 -31.44
C ALA A 578 -23.74 -35.44 -30.48
N ASN A 579 -23.98 -35.19 -29.19
CA ASN A 579 -24.05 -36.19 -28.13
C ASN A 579 -22.79 -37.08 -27.98
N ASN A 580 -21.67 -36.67 -28.54
CA ASN A 580 -20.42 -37.41 -28.42
C ASN A 580 -19.67 -37.00 -27.14
N LYS A 581 -19.62 -37.90 -26.15
CA LYS A 581 -18.99 -37.68 -24.85
C LYS A 581 -17.47 -37.44 -24.94
N ASN A 582 -16.84 -37.68 -26.08
CA ASN A 582 -15.44 -37.38 -26.28
C ASN A 582 -15.21 -35.87 -26.52
N PHE A 583 -16.24 -35.09 -26.84
CA PHE A 583 -16.19 -33.67 -27.09
C PHE A 583 -17.08 -32.96 -26.08
N THR A 584 -16.48 -32.12 -25.26
CA THR A 584 -17.21 -31.36 -24.22
C THR A 584 -16.96 -29.88 -24.41
N THR A 585 -18.00 -29.17 -24.81
CA THR A 585 -17.99 -27.71 -24.93
C THR A 585 -18.47 -27.09 -23.64
N THR A 586 -17.75 -26.12 -23.15
CA THR A 586 -18.16 -25.29 -22.00
C THR A 586 -18.23 -23.83 -22.45
N ILE A 587 -19.37 -23.19 -22.23
CA ILE A 587 -19.55 -21.73 -22.46
C ILE A 587 -19.90 -21.11 -21.10
N GLY A 588 -19.22 -20.01 -20.73
CA GLY A 588 -19.42 -19.37 -19.45
C GLY A 588 -19.44 -17.84 -19.55
N VAL A 589 -20.23 -17.23 -18.69
CA VAL A 589 -20.22 -15.78 -18.45
C VAL A 589 -20.07 -15.56 -16.95
N ILE A 590 -19.16 -14.68 -16.58
CA ILE A 590 -18.94 -14.27 -15.19
C ILE A 590 -19.19 -12.75 -15.12
N TYR A 591 -20.02 -12.34 -14.18
CA TYR A 591 -20.27 -10.94 -13.87
C TYR A 591 -19.68 -10.59 -12.50
N GLN A 592 -19.00 -9.46 -12.42
CA GLN A 592 -18.56 -8.84 -11.19
C GLN A 592 -18.98 -7.36 -11.18
N GLY A 593 -19.92 -7.03 -10.28
CA GLY A 593 -20.28 -5.66 -9.94
C GLY A 593 -19.73 -5.29 -8.56
N ARG A 594 -19.13 -4.11 -8.41
CA ARG A 594 -18.63 -3.64 -7.12
C ARG A 594 -18.67 -2.12 -7.00
N SER A 595 -18.80 -1.62 -5.78
CA SER A 595 -18.55 -0.21 -5.50
C SER A 595 -17.14 0.17 -5.95
N GLY A 596 -16.99 1.34 -6.53
CA GLY A 596 -15.64 1.88 -6.81
C GLY A 596 -14.87 2.15 -5.53
N SER A 597 -13.58 2.46 -5.65
CA SER A 597 -12.71 2.77 -4.50
C SER A 597 -13.26 3.96 -3.71
N PRO A 598 -13.20 3.92 -2.37
CA PRO A 598 -13.55 5.06 -1.56
C PRO A 598 -12.49 6.17 -1.70
N TYR A 599 -12.91 7.43 -1.54
CA TYR A 599 -12.01 8.57 -1.63
C TYR A 599 -12.25 9.61 -0.54
N SER A 600 -11.24 10.49 -0.35
CA SER A 600 -11.30 11.62 0.58
C SER A 600 -11.01 12.92 -0.14
N MET A 601 -11.67 14.02 0.27
CA MET A 601 -11.35 15.38 -0.17
C MET A 601 -10.58 16.13 0.90
N LEU A 602 -9.48 16.74 0.49
CA LEU A 602 -8.50 17.38 1.34
C LEU A 602 -8.23 18.81 0.87
N TYR A 603 -7.60 19.59 1.72
CA TYR A 603 -6.89 20.79 1.27
C TYR A 603 -5.51 20.42 0.70
N SER A 604 -5.06 21.15 -0.30
CA SER A 604 -3.67 21.12 -0.74
C SER A 604 -2.84 22.03 0.16
N GLY A 605 -1.80 21.50 0.76
CA GLY A 605 -0.95 22.21 1.72
C GLY A 605 -1.12 21.67 3.14
N ASP A 606 -0.66 22.44 4.10
CA ASP A 606 -0.79 22.20 5.53
C ASP A 606 -1.66 23.33 6.10
N LEU A 607 -2.90 23.02 6.41
CA LEU A 607 -3.87 24.02 6.84
C LEU A 607 -3.80 24.28 8.36
N ASN A 608 -3.54 23.23 9.12
CA ASN A 608 -3.60 23.25 10.58
C ASN A 608 -2.23 23.45 11.26
N GLY A 609 -1.13 23.50 10.49
CA GLY A 609 0.22 23.73 11.00
C GLY A 609 0.90 22.52 11.62
N ASP A 610 0.39 21.30 11.38
CA ASP A 610 0.95 20.05 11.93
C ASP A 610 2.11 19.47 11.12
N ASN A 611 2.52 20.15 10.01
CA ASN A 611 3.50 19.71 9.02
C ASN A 611 3.05 18.52 8.17
N GLY A 612 1.80 18.12 8.26
CA GLY A 612 1.18 17.18 7.33
C GLY A 612 0.81 17.90 6.03
N ARG A 613 1.13 17.30 4.88
CA ARG A 613 0.77 17.88 3.60
C ARG A 613 -0.27 17.01 2.91
N GLY A 614 -1.47 17.57 2.69
CA GLY A 614 -2.57 16.85 2.07
C GLY A 614 -3.12 15.73 2.97
N ASN A 615 -3.26 16.02 4.27
CA ASN A 615 -3.95 15.19 5.26
C ASN A 615 -5.15 15.90 5.89
N ASP A 616 -5.30 17.21 5.67
CA ASP A 616 -6.38 18.03 6.17
C ASP A 616 -7.68 17.80 5.39
N LEU A 617 -8.66 17.12 5.99
CA LEU A 617 -9.98 16.93 5.38
C LEU A 617 -10.67 18.27 5.12
N MET A 618 -11.23 18.40 3.92
CA MET A 618 -11.89 19.63 3.49
C MET A 618 -13.14 19.91 4.33
N PHE A 619 -13.27 21.13 4.83
CA PHE A 619 -14.55 21.66 5.26
C PHE A 619 -15.35 22.02 3.99
N ILE A 620 -16.63 21.61 3.93
CA ILE A 620 -17.50 21.81 2.77
C ILE A 620 -18.33 23.09 3.05
N PRO A 621 -17.88 24.27 2.59
CA PRO A 621 -18.51 25.52 3.01
C PRO A 621 -19.90 25.71 2.38
N THR A 622 -20.81 26.42 3.07
CA THR A 622 -22.07 26.93 2.47
C THR A 622 -21.77 28.06 1.50
N ASP A 623 -22.76 28.49 0.72
CA ASP A 623 -22.59 29.57 -0.24
C ASP A 623 -22.27 30.89 0.46
N GLU A 624 -22.91 31.16 1.62
CA GLU A 624 -22.65 32.34 2.45
C GLU A 624 -21.23 32.32 3.02
N GLN A 625 -20.74 31.15 3.43
CA GLN A 625 -19.37 30.98 3.93
C GLN A 625 -18.33 31.20 2.82
N ILE A 626 -18.60 30.74 1.59
CA ILE A 626 -17.74 30.97 0.42
C ILE A 626 -17.58 32.48 0.12
N ASP A 627 -18.66 33.26 0.28
CA ASP A 627 -18.62 34.71 0.07
C ASP A 627 -17.67 35.42 1.05
N LEU A 628 -17.53 34.87 2.25
CA LEU A 628 -16.64 35.37 3.29
C LEU A 628 -15.20 34.82 3.21
N MET A 629 -14.95 33.76 2.41
CA MET A 629 -13.60 33.18 2.27
C MET A 629 -12.66 34.14 1.51
N PRO A 630 -11.43 34.37 2.03
CA PRO A 630 -10.41 35.15 1.31
C PRO A 630 -9.81 34.32 0.18
N PHE A 631 -10.00 34.74 -1.07
CA PHE A 631 -9.37 34.13 -2.23
C PHE A 631 -8.16 34.92 -2.71
N LYS A 632 -7.24 34.24 -3.43
CA LYS A 632 -6.10 34.83 -4.10
C LYS A 632 -6.27 34.70 -5.61
N ALA A 633 -6.36 35.82 -6.30
CA ALA A 633 -6.42 35.83 -7.76
C ALA A 633 -5.14 35.24 -8.37
N GLN A 634 -5.26 34.48 -9.47
CA GLN A 634 -4.15 33.93 -10.23
C GLN A 634 -4.52 33.79 -11.72
N GLY A 635 -3.74 34.47 -12.58
CA GLY A 635 -4.03 34.51 -14.01
C GLY A 635 -5.45 34.97 -14.30
N ASN A 636 -6.20 34.19 -15.07
CA ASN A 636 -7.60 34.49 -15.42
C ASN A 636 -8.61 34.18 -14.29
N TYR A 637 -8.16 33.57 -13.19
CA TYR A 637 -9.03 33.24 -12.05
C TYR A 637 -9.07 34.40 -11.06
N THR A 638 -10.02 35.34 -11.24
CA THR A 638 -10.29 36.39 -10.26
C THR A 638 -10.86 35.78 -8.97
N GLU A 639 -10.87 36.53 -7.87
CA GLU A 639 -11.44 36.08 -6.60
C GLU A 639 -12.92 35.70 -6.75
N ASP A 640 -13.70 36.54 -7.44
CA ASP A 640 -15.15 36.31 -7.67
C ASP A 640 -15.41 35.11 -8.59
N LEU A 641 -14.60 34.93 -9.63
CA LEU A 641 -14.75 33.78 -10.52
C LEU A 641 -14.44 32.47 -9.76
N GLN A 642 -13.45 32.48 -8.86
CA GLN A 642 -13.15 31.32 -8.01
C GLN A 642 -14.30 30.99 -7.07
N ARG A 643 -14.91 32.00 -6.44
CA ARG A 643 -16.11 31.81 -5.59
C ARG A 643 -17.28 31.19 -6.38
N GLN A 644 -17.59 31.77 -7.54
CA GLN A 644 -18.66 31.28 -8.41
C GLN A 644 -18.41 29.83 -8.87
N ASN A 645 -17.19 29.55 -9.33
CA ASN A 645 -16.82 28.20 -9.77
C ASN A 645 -16.89 27.18 -8.62
N LEU A 646 -16.42 27.54 -7.43
CA LEU A 646 -16.48 26.67 -6.26
C LEU A 646 -17.94 26.37 -5.87
N LYS A 647 -18.82 27.40 -5.75
CA LYS A 647 -20.24 27.21 -5.46
C LYS A 647 -20.89 26.26 -6.48
N ALA A 648 -20.68 26.51 -7.76
CA ALA A 648 -21.25 25.71 -8.83
C ALA A 648 -20.74 24.25 -8.82
N TRP A 649 -19.44 24.05 -8.56
CA TRP A 649 -18.86 22.72 -8.46
C TRP A 649 -19.39 21.93 -7.26
N LEU A 650 -19.48 22.56 -6.10
CA LEU A 650 -20.02 21.94 -4.88
C LEU A 650 -21.51 21.56 -5.06
N ALA A 651 -22.30 22.39 -5.77
CA ALA A 651 -23.70 22.11 -6.06
C ALA A 651 -23.91 20.93 -7.04
N LYS A 652 -22.93 20.69 -7.95
CA LYS A 652 -22.96 19.59 -8.93
C LYS A 652 -22.52 18.25 -8.35
N THR A 653 -21.74 18.25 -7.28
CA THR A 653 -21.15 17.02 -6.69
C THR A 653 -22.10 16.49 -5.61
N PRO A 654 -22.78 15.33 -5.80
CA PRO A 654 -23.88 14.90 -4.91
C PRO A 654 -23.49 14.87 -3.43
N TYR A 655 -22.39 14.20 -3.07
CA TYR A 655 -21.94 14.13 -1.69
C TYR A 655 -21.71 15.53 -1.07
N LEU A 656 -21.04 16.42 -1.81
CA LEU A 656 -20.71 17.77 -1.32
C LEU A 656 -21.95 18.66 -1.18
N LYS A 657 -22.91 18.50 -2.09
CA LYS A 657 -24.19 19.19 -2.03
C LYS A 657 -24.96 18.87 -0.75
N ASP A 658 -24.98 17.59 -0.35
CA ASP A 658 -25.76 17.08 0.78
C ASP A 658 -25.10 17.28 2.14
N HIS A 659 -23.78 17.65 2.17
CA HIS A 659 -22.98 17.80 3.38
C HIS A 659 -22.40 19.22 3.55
N ARG A 660 -23.12 20.26 3.10
CA ARG A 660 -22.72 21.66 3.26
C ARG A 660 -22.66 22.04 4.75
N GLY A 661 -21.61 22.75 5.16
CA GLY A 661 -21.37 23.14 6.55
C GLY A 661 -20.74 22.06 7.42
N GLU A 662 -20.29 20.94 6.83
CA GLU A 662 -19.66 19.82 7.53
C GLU A 662 -18.22 19.59 7.02
N TYR A 663 -17.41 18.88 7.81
CA TYR A 663 -16.15 18.32 7.33
C TYR A 663 -16.38 17.08 6.46
N PHE A 664 -15.65 16.97 5.36
CA PHE A 664 -15.60 15.72 4.62
C PHE A 664 -15.10 14.61 5.54
N LYS A 665 -15.77 13.45 5.55
CA LYS A 665 -15.36 12.31 6.37
C LYS A 665 -14.42 11.42 5.57
N ARG A 666 -13.35 10.91 6.21
CA ARG A 666 -12.36 10.07 5.52
C ARG A 666 -13.00 8.89 4.79
N ASN A 667 -12.73 8.78 3.48
CA ASN A 667 -13.21 7.71 2.59
C ASN A 667 -14.75 7.55 2.59
N ALA A 668 -15.49 8.65 2.74
CA ALA A 668 -16.94 8.60 2.92
C ALA A 668 -17.73 8.51 1.61
N ASP A 669 -17.13 8.84 0.48
CA ASP A 669 -17.75 8.69 -0.82
C ASP A 669 -16.96 7.71 -1.69
N ASN A 670 -17.63 7.11 -2.68
CA ASN A 670 -17.05 6.10 -3.55
C ASN A 670 -17.02 6.57 -5.00
N LEU A 671 -15.99 6.15 -5.72
CA LEU A 671 -15.93 6.24 -7.17
C LEU A 671 -17.11 5.45 -7.80
N PRO A 672 -17.42 5.65 -9.08
CA PRO A 672 -18.55 4.99 -9.72
C PRO A 672 -18.52 3.47 -9.56
N PHE A 673 -19.70 2.87 -9.49
CA PHE A 673 -19.88 1.44 -9.46
C PHE A 673 -19.29 0.80 -10.72
N GLU A 674 -18.51 -0.25 -10.56
CA GLU A 674 -17.83 -0.97 -11.62
C GLU A 674 -18.62 -2.20 -12.02
N ASN A 675 -18.75 -2.46 -13.33
CA ASN A 675 -19.43 -3.62 -13.89
C ASN A 675 -18.50 -4.31 -14.87
N HIS A 676 -18.07 -5.52 -14.60
CA HIS A 676 -17.22 -6.31 -15.46
C HIS A 676 -17.91 -7.61 -15.84
N PHE A 677 -17.81 -7.95 -17.11
CA PHE A 677 -18.26 -9.23 -17.66
C PHE A 677 -17.09 -9.93 -18.29
N ASP A 678 -16.87 -11.19 -17.91
CA ASP A 678 -15.87 -12.05 -18.53
C ASP A 678 -16.59 -13.17 -19.28
N PHE A 679 -16.06 -13.53 -20.44
CA PHE A 679 -16.58 -14.59 -21.29
C PHE A 679 -15.57 -15.73 -21.37
N HIS A 680 -16.03 -16.95 -21.25
CA HIS A 680 -15.24 -18.17 -21.32
C HIS A 680 -15.84 -19.12 -22.34
N VAL A 681 -15.01 -19.70 -23.20
CA VAL A 681 -15.36 -20.86 -24.02
C VAL A 681 -14.21 -21.86 -24.04
N ALA A 682 -14.54 -23.12 -23.85
CA ALA A 682 -13.55 -24.20 -23.92
C ALA A 682 -14.12 -25.41 -24.66
N GLU A 683 -13.28 -26.05 -25.46
CA GLU A 683 -13.55 -27.33 -26.11
C GLU A 683 -12.54 -28.37 -25.60
N LYS A 684 -13.05 -29.41 -24.94
CA LYS A 684 -12.28 -30.53 -24.45
C LYS A 684 -12.52 -31.78 -25.31
N MET A 685 -11.47 -32.26 -25.93
CA MET A 685 -11.46 -33.53 -26.68
C MET A 685 -10.80 -34.59 -25.81
N SER A 686 -11.48 -35.71 -25.57
CA SER A 686 -10.99 -36.83 -24.77
C SER A 686 -10.94 -38.10 -25.55
N VAL A 687 -9.86 -38.86 -25.41
CA VAL A 687 -9.72 -40.19 -26.04
C VAL A 687 -9.15 -41.18 -25.02
N LYS A 688 -9.68 -42.38 -25.01
CA LYS A 688 -9.18 -43.46 -24.16
C LYS A 688 -8.10 -44.24 -24.92
N VAL A 689 -6.89 -44.29 -24.39
CA VAL A 689 -5.77 -45.07 -24.94
C VAL A 689 -5.36 -46.10 -23.89
N GLY A 690 -5.70 -47.35 -24.12
CA GLY A 690 -5.51 -48.42 -23.14
C GLY A 690 -6.35 -48.18 -21.87
N LYS A 691 -5.71 -48.05 -20.71
CA LYS A 691 -6.36 -47.76 -19.41
C LYS A 691 -6.40 -46.28 -19.05
N GLN A 692 -5.72 -45.41 -19.79
CA GLN A 692 -5.62 -43.98 -19.52
C GLN A 692 -6.55 -43.18 -20.43
N VAL A 693 -7.05 -42.05 -19.92
CA VAL A 693 -7.83 -41.08 -20.69
C VAL A 693 -6.95 -39.87 -20.95
N HIS A 694 -6.66 -39.64 -22.21
CA HIS A 694 -5.94 -38.47 -22.69
C HIS A 694 -6.95 -37.41 -23.09
N ALA A 695 -6.76 -36.19 -22.65
CA ALA A 695 -7.63 -35.06 -22.96
C ALA A 695 -6.83 -33.83 -23.41
N LEU A 696 -7.26 -33.21 -24.51
CA LEU A 696 -6.78 -31.93 -24.97
C LEU A 696 -7.91 -30.90 -24.82
N GLU A 697 -7.66 -29.80 -24.13
CA GLU A 697 -8.63 -28.73 -23.94
C GLU A 697 -8.04 -27.42 -24.51
N LEU A 698 -8.78 -26.81 -25.42
CA LEU A 698 -8.52 -25.48 -25.96
C LEU A 698 -9.52 -24.52 -25.33
N SER A 699 -9.04 -23.44 -24.72
CA SER A 699 -9.90 -22.43 -24.11
C SER A 699 -9.60 -21.02 -24.62
N LEU A 700 -10.63 -20.18 -24.66
CA LEU A 700 -10.56 -18.76 -24.91
C LEU A 700 -11.30 -18.04 -23.77
N ASP A 701 -10.57 -17.18 -23.06
CA ASP A 701 -11.12 -16.29 -22.04
C ASP A 701 -11.04 -14.85 -22.55
N ILE A 702 -12.15 -14.12 -22.51
CA ILE A 702 -12.20 -12.69 -22.83
C ILE A 702 -12.58 -11.95 -21.55
N LEU A 703 -11.59 -11.42 -20.88
CA LEU A 703 -11.78 -10.62 -19.67
C LEU A 703 -12.30 -9.23 -20.04
N ASN A 704 -13.28 -8.75 -19.29
CA ASN A 704 -13.96 -7.48 -19.52
C ASN A 704 -14.55 -7.39 -20.96
N VAL A 705 -15.28 -8.43 -21.39
CA VAL A 705 -15.87 -8.51 -22.74
C VAL A 705 -16.83 -7.34 -23.02
N GLY A 706 -17.44 -6.74 -22.00
CA GLY A 706 -18.26 -5.55 -22.16
C GLY A 706 -17.49 -4.41 -22.84
N ASN A 707 -16.24 -4.20 -22.48
CA ASN A 707 -15.40 -3.16 -23.08
C ASN A 707 -15.01 -3.47 -24.55
N LEU A 708 -14.96 -4.75 -24.95
CA LEU A 708 -14.79 -5.14 -26.34
C LEU A 708 -16.01 -4.73 -27.20
N LEU A 709 -17.22 -4.83 -26.62
CA LEU A 709 -18.47 -4.47 -27.30
C LEU A 709 -18.72 -2.96 -27.32
N ASN A 710 -18.37 -2.27 -26.24
CA ASN A 710 -18.51 -0.81 -26.11
C ASN A 710 -17.38 -0.26 -25.22
N LYS A 711 -16.58 0.66 -25.77
CA LYS A 711 -15.45 1.30 -25.08
C LYS A 711 -15.80 1.99 -23.75
N ASP A 712 -17.07 2.29 -23.52
CA ASP A 712 -17.56 2.97 -22.31
C ASP A 712 -18.04 1.99 -21.22
N TRP A 713 -18.14 0.70 -21.54
CA TRP A 713 -18.52 -0.35 -20.61
C TRP A 713 -17.28 -0.94 -19.90
N GLY A 714 -17.49 -1.52 -18.74
CA GLY A 714 -16.42 -2.17 -17.97
C GLY A 714 -15.28 -1.24 -17.57
N ARG A 715 -15.56 0.05 -17.34
CA ARG A 715 -14.56 1.00 -16.89
C ARG A 715 -14.33 0.89 -15.40
N THR A 716 -13.05 0.92 -15.01
CA THR A 716 -12.57 1.14 -13.65
C THR A 716 -12.12 2.59 -13.52
N TYR A 717 -12.47 3.23 -12.44
CA TYR A 717 -12.12 4.63 -12.18
C TYR A 717 -11.10 4.75 -11.05
N GLY A 718 -10.26 5.77 -11.13
CA GLY A 718 -9.34 6.23 -10.10
C GLY A 718 -9.34 7.74 -10.01
N THR A 719 -8.65 8.28 -9.02
CA THR A 719 -8.38 9.72 -8.90
C THR A 719 -7.01 10.06 -9.48
N ASN A 720 -6.69 11.34 -9.59
CA ASN A 720 -5.36 11.81 -10.04
C ASN A 720 -4.27 11.64 -8.99
N TYR A 721 -4.63 11.24 -7.77
CA TYR A 721 -3.73 11.18 -6.62
C TYR A 721 -3.60 9.75 -6.12
N SER A 722 -2.45 9.42 -5.56
CA SER A 722 -2.25 8.16 -4.84
C SER A 722 -3.17 8.10 -3.61
N ASN A 723 -3.58 6.88 -3.23
CA ASN A 723 -4.48 6.63 -2.10
C ASN A 723 -5.88 7.26 -2.21
N GLU A 724 -6.33 7.55 -3.45
CA GLU A 724 -7.65 8.12 -3.75
C GLU A 724 -7.95 9.42 -2.96
N LEU A 725 -6.93 10.26 -2.83
CA LEU A 725 -7.03 11.59 -2.21
C LEU A 725 -7.25 12.66 -3.29
N ILE A 726 -8.09 13.65 -3.00
CA ILE A 726 -8.45 14.72 -3.92
C ILE A 726 -8.31 16.06 -3.20
N SER A 727 -7.51 16.97 -3.75
CA SER A 727 -7.23 18.29 -3.15
C SER A 727 -7.67 19.41 -4.09
N PRO A 728 -8.97 19.75 -4.11
CA PRO A 728 -9.53 20.76 -5.01
C PRO A 728 -9.20 22.19 -4.59
N LEU A 729 -9.04 22.43 -3.29
CA LEU A 729 -8.75 23.72 -2.70
C LEU A 729 -7.33 23.76 -2.16
N THR A 730 -6.61 24.82 -2.52
CA THR A 730 -5.31 25.15 -1.94
C THR A 730 -5.48 26.27 -0.91
N TYR A 731 -4.79 26.17 0.22
CA TYR A 731 -4.66 27.24 1.19
C TYR A 731 -3.18 27.59 1.35
N ASP A 732 -2.83 28.84 1.09
CA ASP A 732 -1.46 29.34 1.20
C ASP A 732 -1.45 30.83 1.56
N GLY A 733 -0.64 31.19 2.54
CA GLY A 733 -0.46 32.59 2.96
C GLY A 733 -1.74 33.26 3.42
N GLY A 734 -2.67 32.55 4.06
CA GLY A 734 -3.93 33.09 4.56
C GLY A 734 -5.05 33.18 3.52
N LYS A 735 -4.86 32.67 2.30
CA LYS A 735 -5.81 32.77 1.20
C LYS A 735 -6.06 31.42 0.55
N PHE A 736 -7.30 31.23 0.05
CA PHE A 736 -7.69 30.05 -0.72
C PHE A 736 -7.49 30.25 -2.21
N GLN A 737 -7.37 29.15 -2.93
CA GLN A 737 -7.41 29.11 -4.38
C GLN A 737 -8.21 27.90 -4.87
N PHE A 738 -9.15 28.16 -5.77
CA PHE A 738 -9.85 27.17 -6.56
C PHE A 738 -9.64 27.45 -8.04
N LEU A 739 -8.52 26.95 -8.58
CA LEU A 739 -8.07 27.24 -9.96
C LEU A 739 -8.69 26.24 -10.94
N SER A 740 -10.01 26.07 -10.88
CA SER A 740 -10.76 25.12 -11.69
C SER A 740 -12.11 25.68 -12.13
N THR A 741 -12.72 25.03 -13.10
CA THR A 741 -14.08 25.33 -13.56
C THR A 741 -15.12 24.56 -12.73
N PRO A 742 -16.42 24.89 -12.85
CA PRO A 742 -17.49 24.12 -12.25
C PRO A 742 -17.55 22.63 -12.67
N ASP A 743 -16.85 22.26 -13.76
CA ASP A 743 -16.76 20.91 -14.28
C ASP A 743 -15.49 20.18 -13.84
N TYR A 744 -14.90 20.59 -12.71
CA TYR A 744 -13.72 19.92 -12.15
C TYR A 744 -13.96 18.42 -11.97
N VAL A 745 -13.14 17.61 -12.65
CA VAL A 745 -13.27 16.15 -12.68
C VAL A 745 -12.42 15.53 -11.59
N ILE A 746 -13.07 14.79 -10.70
CA ILE A 746 -12.42 14.09 -9.59
C ILE A 746 -12.06 12.62 -9.92
N LYS A 747 -12.58 12.09 -11.03
CA LYS A 747 -12.47 10.68 -11.42
C LYS A 747 -12.03 10.55 -12.87
N TYR A 748 -11.13 9.62 -13.11
CA TYR A 748 -10.59 9.33 -14.45
C TYR A 748 -10.65 7.84 -14.73
N PRO A 749 -11.05 7.41 -15.96
CA PRO A 749 -11.00 6.02 -16.33
C PRO A 749 -9.54 5.53 -16.30
N GLN A 750 -9.30 4.45 -15.59
CA GLN A 750 -8.00 3.76 -15.54
C GLN A 750 -7.82 2.93 -16.80
N SER A 751 -7.06 3.42 -17.79
CA SER A 751 -7.02 2.84 -19.13
C SER A 751 -6.63 1.35 -19.15
N TYR A 752 -5.68 0.94 -18.33
CA TYR A 752 -5.23 -0.46 -18.27
C TYR A 752 -6.31 -1.39 -17.69
N TYR A 753 -6.92 -1.03 -16.58
CA TYR A 753 -7.94 -1.86 -15.91
C TYR A 753 -9.29 -1.85 -16.58
N SER A 754 -9.53 -0.86 -17.46
CA SER A 754 -10.77 -0.73 -18.24
C SER A 754 -10.74 -1.48 -19.57
N ARG A 755 -9.57 -1.97 -20.02
CA ARG A 755 -9.45 -2.64 -21.31
C ARG A 755 -9.86 -4.11 -21.23
N TRP A 756 -10.46 -4.61 -22.30
CA TRP A 756 -10.63 -6.04 -22.48
C TRP A 756 -9.28 -6.75 -22.75
N ARG A 757 -9.21 -8.02 -22.42
CA ARG A 757 -8.02 -8.85 -22.64
C ARG A 757 -8.44 -10.25 -23.05
N GLY A 758 -7.78 -10.81 -24.06
CA GLY A 758 -7.97 -12.20 -24.50
C GLY A 758 -6.85 -13.09 -23.98
N GLN A 759 -7.21 -14.30 -23.57
CA GLN A 759 -6.27 -15.35 -23.19
C GLN A 759 -6.64 -16.65 -23.91
N LEU A 760 -5.68 -17.23 -24.63
CA LEU A 760 -5.78 -18.56 -25.19
C LEU A 760 -5.09 -19.55 -24.26
N GLY A 761 -5.75 -20.66 -23.98
CA GLY A 761 -5.21 -21.74 -23.15
C GLY A 761 -5.22 -23.06 -23.90
N LEU A 762 -4.14 -23.83 -23.78
CA LEU A 762 -4.04 -25.21 -24.24
C LEU A 762 -3.62 -26.10 -23.10
N LYS A 763 -4.45 -27.07 -22.73
CA LYS A 763 -4.20 -28.00 -21.65
C LYS A 763 -4.25 -29.43 -22.13
N TYR A 764 -3.21 -30.18 -21.85
CA TYR A 764 -3.17 -31.61 -22.08
C TYR A 764 -3.17 -32.35 -20.73
N THR A 765 -4.05 -33.38 -20.63
CA THR A 765 -4.17 -34.21 -19.44
C THR A 765 -4.05 -35.68 -19.85
N PHE A 766 -3.29 -36.47 -19.10
CA PHE A 766 -3.05 -37.89 -19.35
C PHE A 766 -3.02 -38.71 -18.08
#